data_edf3fdfcd113d866ac13d666d278163d
#
_entry.id   edf3fdfcd113d866ac13d666d278163d
#
_cell.length_a   1.000
_cell.length_b   1.000
_cell.length_c   1.000
_cell.angle_alpha   90.00
_cell.angle_beta   90.00
_cell.angle_gamma   90.00
#
_symmetry.space_group_name_H-M   'P 1'
#
loop_
_entity.id
_entity.type
_entity.pdbx_description
1 polymer ?
#
loop_
_entity_poly.entity_id
_entity_poly.type
_entity_poly.pdbx_seq_one_letter_code
_entity_poly.pdbx_strand_id
1 'polypeptide(L)'
;MPSILSRPIKIGRMELKNRMVMAPMGVTVGNLSPASVAYFAARAEGGAAMVFCNIRASLAFESGEHSIYLNDETEPLFRGLAERCHACGCKLAAQIQPGDGRIGGPSVRYKVPISASACPWMHVPRMRCHALTIDEIHELEEDFRRSVQIALRSGADCVGIHAYGGYLTDQFLTRRWNTRTDAYGGSPENRARFLTELIAICKEEGGADFPVIVKFTPDHYMDGEGYRAIDEGIELAKLIVAAGADALHVDAGCHENWPNAMPPAGMQQMTLQSRSAKIIRSVVDVPVMTHGRFGDVDKAEAALRDGVCDIAVIGRGLLADPDLPNKVLAGRPDTIRPCISCNEGCIARVYNGETATCALNPRCGHEDGSIDIPPAAHPKKILVVGAGPAGCMAALYAKQAGHSVEIWEAGGHIGGNALCACKPFFKRDMHRMIRYFERELLVHDIPVRFYTTATPELAAAYAPDHILWAAGGRPIAPKAIPGLDCPKVYLATEALCDCCDVGEHVVVIGGGLVGVETALQMDMWGKHVTCIDMAKAIPSEPGFKMNDMLMRDYMARSNVDFRPATKLVRIDGDAFTCSVTVEHAHEQQQIACDTVLLALGFAPTAQAAAAFEAVAPVTVLGDAQQPRKILFAVGDAHEAVRKLSD
;
A
#
# COMPACT_ATOMS: atom_id res chain seq x y z
N MET A 1 -16.10 20.24 -16.65
CA MET A 1 -16.81 19.09 -17.27
C MET A 1 -16.92 18.01 -16.18
N PRO A 2 -18.03 17.24 -16.14
CA PRO A 2 -18.10 16.12 -15.20
C PRO A 2 -16.95 15.14 -15.44
N SER A 3 -16.45 14.55 -14.36
CA SER A 3 -15.37 13.56 -14.39
C SER A 3 -15.69 12.39 -15.33
N ILE A 4 -14.72 11.92 -16.12
CA ILE A 4 -14.90 10.70 -16.94
C ILE A 4 -15.14 9.48 -16.04
N LEU A 5 -14.63 9.49 -14.81
CA LEU A 5 -14.83 8.44 -13.81
C LEU A 5 -16.31 8.30 -13.42
N SER A 6 -17.11 9.37 -13.50
CA SER A 6 -18.54 9.35 -13.16
C SER A 6 -19.44 8.73 -14.24
N ARG A 7 -18.91 8.48 -15.45
CA ARG A 7 -19.69 7.96 -16.57
C ARG A 7 -19.97 6.46 -16.41
N PRO A 8 -21.21 6.01 -16.69
CA PRO A 8 -21.53 4.59 -16.68
C PRO A 8 -20.75 3.83 -17.77
N ILE A 9 -20.67 2.50 -17.61
CA ILE A 9 -20.08 1.59 -18.59
C ILE A 9 -20.71 0.21 -18.48
N LYS A 10 -20.73 -0.58 -19.57
CA LYS A 10 -21.24 -1.95 -19.58
C LYS A 10 -20.13 -2.98 -19.67
N ILE A 11 -20.32 -4.09 -18.99
CA ILE A 11 -19.54 -5.33 -19.10
C ILE A 11 -20.55 -6.43 -19.45
N GLY A 12 -20.54 -6.90 -20.71
CA GLY A 12 -21.64 -7.75 -21.19
C GLY A 12 -22.99 -7.07 -20.95
N ARG A 13 -23.94 -7.80 -20.31
CA ARG A 13 -25.26 -7.25 -19.92
C ARG A 13 -25.24 -6.37 -18.66
N MET A 14 -24.18 -6.41 -17.86
CA MET A 14 -24.08 -5.71 -16.59
C MET A 14 -23.68 -4.23 -16.79
N GLU A 15 -24.46 -3.31 -16.22
CA GLU A 15 -24.17 -1.88 -16.23
C GLU A 15 -23.57 -1.45 -14.89
N LEU A 16 -22.43 -0.75 -14.96
CA LEU A 16 -21.77 -0.09 -13.84
C LEU A 16 -22.17 1.39 -13.81
N LYS A 17 -22.60 1.88 -12.64
CA LYS A 17 -23.05 3.29 -12.43
C LYS A 17 -21.95 4.34 -12.64
N ASN A 18 -20.67 3.95 -12.54
CA ASN A 18 -19.49 4.78 -12.78
C ASN A 18 -18.30 3.87 -13.13
N ARG A 19 -17.11 4.43 -13.35
CA ARG A 19 -15.90 3.70 -13.78
C ARG A 19 -14.90 3.43 -12.66
N MET A 20 -15.31 3.53 -11.40
CA MET A 20 -14.47 3.27 -10.23
C MET A 20 -14.88 1.97 -9.55
N VAL A 21 -14.01 0.98 -9.57
CA VAL A 21 -14.27 -0.32 -8.96
C VAL A 21 -13.22 -0.66 -7.91
N MET A 22 -13.62 -1.40 -6.87
CA MET A 22 -12.71 -1.87 -5.85
C MET A 22 -11.85 -3.03 -6.38
N ALA A 23 -10.54 -2.96 -6.20
CA ALA A 23 -9.63 -4.06 -6.53
C ALA A 23 -9.92 -5.32 -5.70
N PRO A 24 -9.77 -6.51 -6.28
CA PRO A 24 -9.75 -7.74 -5.51
C PRO A 24 -8.50 -7.79 -4.62
N MET A 25 -8.69 -7.66 -3.31
CA MET A 25 -7.60 -7.66 -2.33
C MET A 25 -7.95 -8.58 -1.16
N GLY A 26 -7.05 -9.49 -0.83
CA GLY A 26 -7.08 -10.23 0.43
C GLY A 26 -6.61 -9.34 1.57
N VAL A 27 -7.54 -8.84 2.38
CA VAL A 27 -7.24 -7.85 3.45
C VAL A 27 -7.64 -8.33 4.84
N THR A 28 -8.43 -9.38 4.90
CA THR A 28 -8.87 -9.97 6.16
C THR A 28 -8.24 -11.34 6.36
N VAL A 29 -7.91 -11.64 7.58
CA VAL A 29 -7.41 -12.96 7.97
C VAL A 29 -8.61 -13.84 8.28
N GLY A 30 -8.71 -14.99 7.61
CA GLY A 30 -9.76 -15.98 7.83
C GLY A 30 -10.90 -15.96 6.82
N ASN A 31 -11.91 -16.78 7.08
CA ASN A 31 -13.07 -16.96 6.22
C ASN A 31 -14.00 -15.72 6.24
N LEU A 32 -15.02 -15.73 5.38
CA LEU A 32 -16.03 -14.67 5.37
C LEU A 32 -16.68 -14.53 6.76
N SER A 33 -16.75 -13.31 7.24
CA SER A 33 -17.24 -12.97 8.58
C SER A 33 -18.05 -11.67 8.53
N PRO A 34 -18.81 -11.33 9.58
CA PRO A 34 -19.48 -10.01 9.65
C PRO A 34 -18.53 -8.83 9.43
N ALA A 35 -17.30 -8.90 9.94
CA ALA A 35 -16.28 -7.87 9.73
C ALA A 35 -15.83 -7.80 8.26
N SER A 36 -15.65 -8.95 7.59
CA SER A 36 -15.36 -8.99 6.15
C SER A 36 -16.51 -8.40 5.33
N VAL A 37 -17.75 -8.72 5.67
CA VAL A 37 -18.95 -8.14 5.03
C VAL A 37 -18.96 -6.63 5.22
N ALA A 38 -18.74 -6.12 6.43
CA ALA A 38 -18.68 -4.68 6.72
C ALA A 38 -17.57 -3.99 5.90
N TYR A 39 -16.39 -4.62 5.80
CA TYR A 39 -15.27 -4.13 5.02
C TYR A 39 -15.65 -3.93 3.53
N PHE A 40 -16.20 -4.94 2.86
CA PHE A 40 -16.59 -4.83 1.45
C PHE A 40 -17.75 -3.85 1.25
N ALA A 41 -18.75 -3.91 2.12
CA ALA A 41 -19.94 -3.07 2.03
C ALA A 41 -19.60 -1.58 2.20
N ALA A 42 -18.67 -1.21 3.07
CA ALA A 42 -18.25 0.18 3.23
C ALA A 42 -17.73 0.80 1.93
N ARG A 43 -17.10 0.02 1.05
CA ARG A 43 -16.62 0.51 -0.27
C ARG A 43 -17.77 0.62 -1.27
N ALA A 44 -18.75 -0.26 -1.19
CA ALA A 44 -19.97 -0.18 -1.99
C ALA A 44 -20.79 1.06 -1.62
N GLU A 45 -21.04 1.28 -0.33
CA GLU A 45 -21.70 2.44 0.27
C GLU A 45 -20.91 3.73 -0.02
N GLY A 46 -19.57 3.64 -0.06
CA GLY A 46 -18.65 4.72 -0.47
C GLY A 46 -18.69 5.05 -1.96
N GLY A 47 -19.59 4.43 -2.74
CA GLY A 47 -19.88 4.81 -4.12
C GLY A 47 -19.14 4.01 -5.19
N ALA A 48 -18.38 2.98 -4.87
CA ALA A 48 -17.80 2.09 -5.87
C ALA A 48 -18.89 1.50 -6.75
N ALA A 49 -18.61 1.36 -8.06
CA ALA A 49 -19.56 0.76 -9.00
C ALA A 49 -19.60 -0.76 -8.90
N MET A 50 -18.49 -1.35 -8.49
CA MET A 50 -18.36 -2.79 -8.26
C MET A 50 -17.33 -3.07 -7.17
N VAL A 51 -17.59 -4.10 -6.38
CA VAL A 51 -16.68 -4.63 -5.35
C VAL A 51 -16.32 -6.06 -5.72
N PHE A 52 -15.04 -6.41 -5.66
CA PHE A 52 -14.58 -7.77 -5.81
C PHE A 52 -14.40 -8.42 -4.44
N CYS A 53 -15.13 -9.52 -4.18
CA CYS A 53 -14.88 -10.42 -3.07
C CYS A 53 -13.99 -11.58 -3.54
N ASN A 54 -12.82 -11.76 -2.91
CA ASN A 54 -11.89 -12.83 -3.25
C ASN A 54 -12.35 -14.15 -2.63
N ILE A 55 -12.41 -15.20 -3.43
CA ILE A 55 -12.90 -16.52 -3.05
C ILE A 55 -11.92 -17.59 -3.50
N ARG A 56 -11.66 -18.57 -2.66
CA ARG A 56 -10.96 -19.81 -3.00
C ARG A 56 -11.94 -20.87 -3.46
N ALA A 57 -11.62 -21.57 -4.53
CA ALA A 57 -12.50 -22.59 -5.10
C ALA A 57 -12.46 -23.93 -4.36
N SER A 58 -11.32 -24.31 -3.78
CA SER A 58 -11.15 -25.65 -3.21
C SER A 58 -10.47 -25.64 -1.85
N LEU A 59 -11.00 -26.44 -0.91
CA LEU A 59 -10.35 -26.80 0.35
C LEU A 59 -9.54 -28.10 0.24
N ALA A 60 -9.81 -28.93 -0.78
CA ALA A 60 -9.21 -30.26 -0.91
C ALA A 60 -7.70 -30.22 -1.20
N PHE A 61 -7.23 -29.17 -1.86
CA PHE A 61 -5.84 -29.03 -2.28
C PHE A 61 -5.06 -28.02 -1.43
N GLU A 62 -5.69 -27.05 -0.81
CA GLU A 62 -5.01 -25.98 -0.09
C GLU A 62 -5.57 -25.79 1.33
N SER A 63 -4.68 -25.64 2.32
CA SER A 63 -5.06 -25.28 3.68
C SER A 63 -5.38 -23.78 3.71
N GLY A 64 -6.61 -23.43 4.05
CA GLY A 64 -7.10 -22.08 3.86
C GLY A 64 -7.47 -21.33 5.13
N GLU A 65 -6.67 -21.39 6.19
CA GLU A 65 -6.96 -20.66 7.45
C GLU A 65 -7.19 -19.16 7.25
N HIS A 66 -6.70 -18.60 6.13
CA HIS A 66 -6.76 -17.16 5.82
C HIS A 66 -7.49 -16.83 4.52
N SER A 67 -8.35 -17.73 4.03
CA SER A 67 -9.04 -17.57 2.75
C SER A 67 -10.55 -17.61 2.91
N ILE A 68 -11.26 -16.88 2.05
CA ILE A 68 -12.71 -16.92 1.96
C ILE A 68 -13.10 -18.08 1.06
N TYR A 69 -13.93 -19.00 1.57
CA TYR A 69 -14.55 -20.08 0.80
C TYR A 69 -16.06 -19.89 0.82
N LEU A 70 -16.71 -20.18 -0.31
CA LEU A 70 -18.17 -20.26 -0.35
C LEU A 70 -18.61 -21.70 -0.03
N ASN A 71 -19.40 -21.81 1.02
CA ASN A 71 -20.03 -23.04 1.49
C ASN A 71 -21.34 -22.70 2.21
N ASP A 72 -22.03 -23.67 2.77
CA ASP A 72 -23.31 -23.47 3.44
C ASP A 72 -23.23 -22.51 4.64
N GLU A 73 -22.07 -22.41 5.31
CA GLU A 73 -21.86 -21.51 6.45
C GLU A 73 -21.65 -20.06 6.00
N THR A 74 -20.95 -19.83 4.89
CA THR A 74 -20.59 -18.51 4.39
C THR A 74 -21.58 -17.96 3.37
N GLU A 75 -22.42 -18.80 2.77
CA GLU A 75 -23.45 -18.38 1.81
C GLU A 75 -24.36 -17.28 2.35
N PRO A 76 -24.93 -17.36 3.59
CA PRO A 76 -25.78 -16.28 4.13
C PRO A 76 -25.04 -14.95 4.27
N LEU A 77 -23.75 -14.97 4.62
CA LEU A 77 -22.93 -13.76 4.74
C LEU A 77 -22.64 -13.15 3.38
N PHE A 78 -22.36 -13.98 2.36
CA PHE A 78 -22.13 -13.50 0.99
C PHE A 78 -23.41 -12.92 0.39
N ARG A 79 -24.58 -13.53 0.66
CA ARG A 79 -25.90 -13.01 0.28
C ARG A 79 -26.17 -11.63 0.93
N GLY A 80 -25.91 -11.52 2.24
CA GLY A 80 -26.02 -10.23 2.94
C GLY A 80 -25.09 -9.16 2.39
N LEU A 81 -23.89 -9.53 1.93
CA LEU A 81 -22.99 -8.60 1.23
C LEU A 81 -23.59 -8.17 -0.12
N ALA A 82 -24.16 -9.12 -0.90
CA ALA A 82 -24.80 -8.80 -2.18
C ALA A 82 -25.96 -7.81 -1.99
N GLU A 83 -26.83 -8.06 -1.00
CA GLU A 83 -27.95 -7.19 -0.66
C GLU A 83 -27.48 -5.75 -0.30
N ARG A 84 -26.43 -5.62 0.52
CA ARG A 84 -25.85 -4.31 0.86
C ARG A 84 -25.25 -3.60 -0.35
N CYS A 85 -24.54 -4.32 -1.21
CA CYS A 85 -24.02 -3.77 -2.47
C CYS A 85 -25.15 -3.26 -3.36
N HIS A 86 -26.17 -4.08 -3.58
CA HIS A 86 -27.32 -3.73 -4.44
C HIS A 86 -28.12 -2.56 -3.91
N ALA A 87 -28.29 -2.44 -2.59
CA ALA A 87 -29.01 -1.33 -1.95
C ALA A 87 -28.42 0.06 -2.30
N CYS A 88 -27.10 0.12 -2.60
CA CYS A 88 -26.44 1.36 -3.04
C CYS A 88 -26.09 1.36 -4.54
N GLY A 89 -26.67 0.45 -5.34
CA GLY A 89 -26.44 0.36 -6.78
C GLY A 89 -25.01 -0.07 -7.15
N CYS A 90 -24.31 -0.73 -6.24
CA CYS A 90 -23.00 -1.35 -6.47
C CYS A 90 -23.18 -2.79 -6.95
N LYS A 91 -22.32 -3.25 -7.85
CA LYS A 91 -22.25 -4.65 -8.29
C LYS A 91 -21.31 -5.46 -7.42
N LEU A 92 -21.65 -6.73 -7.20
CA LEU A 92 -20.79 -7.67 -6.48
C LEU A 92 -20.18 -8.69 -7.46
N ALA A 93 -18.85 -8.69 -7.55
CA ALA A 93 -18.08 -9.67 -8.31
C ALA A 93 -17.52 -10.74 -7.36
N ALA A 94 -17.82 -11.99 -7.62
CA ALA A 94 -17.15 -13.12 -6.98
C ALA A 94 -15.85 -13.43 -7.73
N GLN A 95 -14.68 -12.97 -7.22
CA GLN A 95 -13.41 -13.38 -7.82
C GLN A 95 -12.99 -14.73 -7.28
N ILE A 96 -13.06 -15.75 -8.12
CA ILE A 96 -12.78 -17.13 -7.74
C ILE A 96 -11.37 -17.51 -8.20
N GLN A 97 -10.59 -18.05 -7.26
CA GLN A 97 -9.22 -18.50 -7.47
C GLN A 97 -9.16 -20.03 -7.30
N PRO A 98 -8.81 -20.79 -8.35
CA PRO A 98 -8.71 -22.25 -8.27
C PRO A 98 -7.59 -22.75 -7.34
N GLY A 99 -6.55 -21.95 -7.14
CA GLY A 99 -5.44 -22.30 -6.25
C GLY A 99 -4.30 -21.29 -6.29
N ASP A 100 -3.46 -21.31 -5.25
CA ASP A 100 -2.23 -20.49 -5.19
C ASP A 100 -1.11 -21.08 -6.06
N GLY A 101 -1.15 -22.38 -6.28
CA GLY A 101 -0.08 -23.06 -6.99
C GLY A 101 1.26 -22.96 -6.26
N ARG A 102 2.36 -22.91 -7.01
CA ARG A 102 3.75 -22.91 -6.50
C ARG A 102 4.09 -21.78 -5.52
N ILE A 103 3.27 -20.74 -5.44
CA ILE A 103 3.48 -19.61 -4.53
C ILE A 103 2.74 -19.75 -3.21
N GLY A 104 1.84 -20.71 -3.12
CA GLY A 104 1.07 -21.03 -1.91
C GLY A 104 1.83 -21.87 -0.90
N GLY A 105 1.12 -22.21 0.18
CA GLY A 105 1.53 -23.18 1.18
C GLY A 105 1.46 -24.62 0.68
N PRO A 106 1.85 -25.60 1.52
CA PRO A 106 1.76 -27.00 1.16
C PRO A 106 0.29 -27.42 1.04
N SER A 107 -0.02 -28.18 -0.01
CA SER A 107 -1.31 -28.82 -0.17
C SER A 107 -1.62 -29.76 1.02
N VAL A 108 -2.86 -29.75 1.46
CA VAL A 108 -3.35 -30.69 2.49
C VAL A 108 -3.09 -32.14 2.08
N ARG A 109 -3.32 -32.44 0.78
CA ARG A 109 -3.20 -33.79 0.20
C ARG A 109 -1.75 -34.22 0.00
N TYR A 110 -0.87 -33.33 -0.53
CA TYR A 110 0.47 -33.71 -1.01
C TYR A 110 1.64 -33.20 -0.17
N LYS A 111 1.39 -32.36 0.84
CA LYS A 111 2.43 -31.72 1.69
C LYS A 111 3.44 -30.84 0.93
N VAL A 112 3.18 -30.59 -0.36
CA VAL A 112 3.84 -29.63 -1.23
C VAL A 112 2.74 -28.88 -2.02
N PRO A 113 2.99 -27.68 -2.56
CA PRO A 113 2.02 -27.00 -3.39
C PRO A 113 1.68 -27.80 -4.65
N ILE A 114 0.48 -27.58 -5.19
CA ILE A 114 0.08 -28.05 -6.51
C ILE A 114 0.58 -27.09 -7.60
N SER A 115 0.72 -27.58 -8.84
CA SER A 115 1.09 -26.75 -9.99
C SER A 115 0.72 -27.44 -11.30
N ALA A 116 0.74 -26.70 -12.42
CA ALA A 116 0.56 -27.27 -13.76
C ALA A 116 1.61 -28.36 -14.07
N SER A 117 2.84 -28.20 -13.62
CA SER A 117 3.94 -29.17 -13.75
C SER A 117 4.78 -29.20 -12.46
N ALA A 118 5.62 -30.22 -12.31
CA ALA A 118 6.53 -30.35 -11.18
C ALA A 118 7.65 -29.29 -11.21
N CYS A 119 7.29 -28.02 -11.00
CA CYS A 119 8.22 -26.89 -10.92
C CYS A 119 8.73 -26.68 -9.48
N PRO A 120 9.79 -25.88 -9.25
CA PRO A 120 10.26 -25.53 -7.91
C PRO A 120 9.19 -24.79 -7.10
N TRP A 121 9.04 -25.18 -5.82
CA TRP A 121 8.24 -24.39 -4.87
C TRP A 121 8.92 -23.06 -4.57
N MET A 122 8.21 -21.96 -4.70
CA MET A 122 8.79 -20.61 -4.59
C MET A 122 9.47 -20.36 -3.24
N HIS A 123 8.85 -20.79 -2.14
CA HIS A 123 9.36 -20.57 -0.78
C HIS A 123 10.42 -21.59 -0.35
N VAL A 124 10.43 -22.77 -0.98
CA VAL A 124 11.38 -23.86 -0.70
C VAL A 124 11.87 -24.45 -2.02
N PRO A 125 12.76 -23.76 -2.78
CA PRO A 125 13.09 -24.11 -4.17
C PRO A 125 13.72 -25.51 -4.36
N ARG A 126 14.25 -26.11 -3.29
CA ARG A 126 14.73 -27.51 -3.28
C ARG A 126 13.60 -28.55 -3.37
N MET A 127 12.37 -28.16 -3.04
CA MET A 127 11.18 -29.01 -3.15
C MET A 127 10.45 -28.73 -4.46
N ARG A 128 9.84 -29.79 -5.02
CA ARG A 128 9.06 -29.70 -6.26
C ARG A 128 7.58 -29.72 -5.92
N CYS A 129 6.79 -28.91 -6.64
CA CYS A 129 5.34 -28.95 -6.58
C CYS A 129 4.81 -30.28 -7.14
N HIS A 130 3.64 -30.69 -6.65
CA HIS A 130 2.87 -31.78 -7.24
C HIS A 130 2.31 -31.32 -8.59
N ALA A 131 2.65 -32.04 -9.66
CA ALA A 131 2.08 -31.79 -10.99
C ALA A 131 0.67 -32.40 -11.03
N LEU A 132 -0.36 -31.57 -11.25
CA LEU A 132 -1.74 -32.04 -11.33
C LEU A 132 -1.93 -33.05 -12.47
N THR A 133 -2.60 -34.16 -12.20
CA THR A 133 -3.12 -35.05 -13.22
C THR A 133 -4.35 -34.44 -13.91
N ILE A 134 -4.79 -35.00 -15.02
CA ILE A 134 -6.01 -34.56 -15.72
C ILE A 134 -7.25 -34.72 -14.82
N ASP A 135 -7.36 -35.84 -14.10
CA ASP A 135 -8.46 -36.08 -13.18
C ASP A 135 -8.50 -35.05 -12.04
N GLU A 136 -7.34 -34.65 -11.53
CA GLU A 136 -7.24 -33.62 -10.50
C GLU A 136 -7.57 -32.21 -11.05
N ILE A 137 -7.27 -31.94 -12.32
CA ILE A 137 -7.72 -30.70 -12.99
C ILE A 137 -9.25 -30.68 -13.04
N HIS A 138 -9.88 -31.75 -13.46
CA HIS A 138 -11.35 -31.86 -13.48
C HIS A 138 -11.96 -31.77 -12.07
N GLU A 139 -11.30 -32.31 -11.04
CA GLU A 139 -11.72 -32.13 -9.64
C GLU A 139 -11.72 -30.65 -9.22
N LEU A 140 -10.68 -29.89 -9.61
CA LEU A 140 -10.61 -28.45 -9.36
C LEU A 140 -11.69 -27.67 -10.13
N GLU A 141 -12.02 -28.08 -11.35
CA GLU A 141 -13.09 -27.49 -12.15
C GLU A 141 -14.46 -27.70 -11.49
N GLU A 142 -14.71 -28.88 -10.92
CA GLU A 142 -15.94 -29.14 -10.17
C GLU A 142 -16.01 -28.34 -8.86
N ASP A 143 -14.91 -28.15 -8.16
CA ASP A 143 -14.83 -27.26 -7.00
C ASP A 143 -15.10 -25.80 -7.39
N PHE A 144 -14.55 -25.38 -8.52
CA PHE A 144 -14.81 -24.06 -9.09
C PHE A 144 -16.28 -23.89 -9.47
N ARG A 145 -16.88 -24.89 -10.13
CA ARG A 145 -18.31 -24.93 -10.49
C ARG A 145 -19.20 -24.78 -9.25
N ARG A 146 -18.94 -25.52 -8.18
CA ARG A 146 -19.67 -25.37 -6.91
C ARG A 146 -19.60 -23.95 -6.36
N SER A 147 -18.42 -23.34 -6.39
CA SER A 147 -18.23 -21.95 -5.94
C SER A 147 -19.00 -20.95 -6.81
N VAL A 148 -19.04 -21.17 -8.14
CA VAL A 148 -19.84 -20.36 -9.08
C VAL A 148 -21.33 -20.50 -8.76
N GLN A 149 -21.84 -21.70 -8.57
CA GLN A 149 -23.25 -21.96 -8.24
C GLN A 149 -23.67 -21.27 -6.94
N ILE A 150 -22.83 -21.33 -5.88
CA ILE A 150 -23.10 -20.63 -4.62
C ILE A 150 -23.08 -19.11 -4.82
N ALA A 151 -22.08 -18.58 -5.54
CA ALA A 151 -22.01 -17.15 -5.82
C ALA A 151 -23.25 -16.64 -6.57
N LEU A 152 -23.71 -17.37 -7.59
CA LEU A 152 -24.89 -17.02 -8.38
C LEU A 152 -26.17 -16.99 -7.53
N ARG A 153 -26.47 -18.07 -6.79
CA ARG A 153 -27.69 -18.14 -5.96
C ARG A 153 -27.65 -17.20 -4.76
N SER A 154 -26.46 -16.67 -4.43
CA SER A 154 -26.26 -15.66 -3.38
C SER A 154 -26.26 -14.22 -3.89
N GLY A 155 -26.45 -14.00 -5.21
CA GLY A 155 -26.64 -12.68 -5.78
C GLY A 155 -25.39 -12.03 -6.36
N ALA A 156 -24.33 -12.78 -6.70
CA ALA A 156 -23.21 -12.24 -7.46
C ALA A 156 -23.66 -11.75 -8.85
N ASP A 157 -23.27 -10.53 -9.25
CA ASP A 157 -23.60 -9.96 -10.56
C ASP A 157 -22.67 -10.47 -11.67
N CYS A 158 -21.46 -10.91 -11.32
CA CYS A 158 -20.47 -11.48 -12.24
C CYS A 158 -19.47 -12.35 -11.49
N VAL A 159 -18.76 -13.17 -12.25
CA VAL A 159 -17.60 -13.93 -11.75
C VAL A 159 -16.31 -13.31 -12.30
N GLY A 160 -15.35 -13.10 -11.42
CA GLY A 160 -13.96 -12.79 -11.76
C GLY A 160 -13.11 -14.06 -11.69
N ILE A 161 -12.36 -14.39 -12.75
CA ILE A 161 -11.42 -15.52 -12.73
C ILE A 161 -10.01 -14.99 -12.46
N HIS A 162 -9.34 -15.59 -11.47
CA HIS A 162 -8.00 -15.19 -11.05
C HIS A 162 -6.94 -15.95 -11.85
N ALA A 163 -6.30 -15.28 -12.81
CA ALA A 163 -5.31 -15.86 -13.73
C ALA A 163 -4.05 -15.00 -13.89
N TYR A 164 -3.48 -14.47 -12.78
CA TYR A 164 -2.34 -13.57 -12.84
C TYR A 164 -1.22 -13.95 -11.87
N GLY A 165 -0.06 -13.29 -12.01
CA GLY A 165 0.98 -13.16 -11.00
C GLY A 165 1.76 -14.41 -10.63
N GLY A 166 1.65 -15.50 -11.38
CA GLY A 166 2.27 -16.79 -11.08
C GLY A 166 1.43 -17.70 -10.18
N TYR A 167 0.14 -17.38 -9.95
CA TYR A 167 -0.83 -18.28 -9.31
C TYR A 167 -1.20 -19.46 -10.21
N LEU A 168 -1.94 -20.45 -9.70
CA LEU A 168 -2.17 -21.73 -10.39
C LEU A 168 -2.64 -21.55 -11.84
N THR A 169 -3.66 -20.75 -12.11
CA THR A 169 -4.18 -20.54 -13.47
C THR A 169 -3.12 -19.90 -14.38
N ASP A 170 -2.34 -18.92 -13.87
CA ASP A 170 -1.24 -18.31 -14.62
C ASP A 170 -0.08 -19.30 -14.86
N GLN A 171 0.12 -20.27 -13.96
CA GLN A 171 1.10 -21.34 -14.17
C GLN A 171 0.74 -22.23 -15.36
N PHE A 172 -0.54 -22.52 -15.58
CA PHE A 172 -0.99 -23.23 -16.80
C PHE A 172 -0.69 -22.41 -18.05
N LEU A 173 -0.93 -21.14 -18.04
CA LEU A 173 -0.71 -20.22 -19.16
C LEU A 173 0.78 -20.03 -19.52
N THR A 174 1.71 -20.30 -18.60
CA THR A 174 3.11 -19.86 -18.68
C THR A 174 4.07 -21.01 -18.91
N ARG A 175 4.84 -20.99 -20.02
CA ARG A 175 5.82 -22.04 -20.36
C ARG A 175 6.85 -22.30 -19.27
N ARG A 176 7.22 -21.28 -18.49
CA ARG A 176 8.16 -21.40 -17.37
C ARG A 176 7.73 -22.43 -16.33
N TRP A 177 6.42 -22.55 -16.09
CA TRP A 177 5.82 -23.39 -15.06
C TRP A 177 4.95 -24.52 -15.62
N ASN A 178 4.64 -24.48 -16.93
CA ASN A 178 3.89 -25.50 -17.65
C ASN A 178 4.76 -26.16 -18.72
N THR A 179 5.30 -27.32 -18.37
CA THR A 179 6.09 -28.17 -19.27
C THR A 179 5.32 -29.42 -19.70
N ARG A 180 3.98 -29.40 -19.61
CA ARG A 180 3.10 -30.53 -19.99
C ARG A 180 3.16 -30.78 -21.48
N THR A 181 2.92 -32.06 -21.84
CA THR A 181 2.85 -32.53 -23.24
C THR A 181 1.46 -33.09 -23.58
N ASP A 182 0.52 -33.03 -22.64
CA ASP A 182 -0.89 -33.42 -22.82
C ASP A 182 -1.76 -32.23 -23.31
N ALA A 183 -3.08 -32.37 -23.23
CA ALA A 183 -4.06 -31.36 -23.69
C ALA A 183 -3.97 -30.02 -22.95
N TYR A 184 -3.28 -29.93 -21.83
CA TYR A 184 -3.10 -28.70 -21.04
C TYR A 184 -1.71 -28.08 -21.19
N GLY A 185 -0.89 -28.48 -22.15
CA GLY A 185 0.47 -27.99 -22.36
C GLY A 185 0.86 -27.84 -23.82
N GLY A 186 2.04 -27.28 -24.05
CA GLY A 186 2.59 -27.06 -25.39
C GLY A 186 2.09 -25.76 -26.05
N SER A 187 1.11 -25.81 -26.95
CA SER A 187 0.61 -24.64 -27.68
C SER A 187 -0.10 -23.62 -26.75
N PRO A 188 -0.22 -22.36 -27.17
CA PRO A 188 -0.96 -21.33 -26.42
C PRO A 188 -2.41 -21.77 -26.10
N GLU A 189 -3.11 -22.40 -27.04
CA GLU A 189 -4.48 -22.90 -26.87
C GLU A 189 -4.55 -23.97 -25.79
N ASN A 190 -3.63 -24.93 -25.82
CA ASN A 190 -3.57 -25.98 -24.81
C ASN A 190 -3.23 -25.42 -23.42
N ARG A 191 -2.29 -24.50 -23.35
CA ARG A 191 -1.98 -23.83 -22.06
C ARG A 191 -3.14 -22.97 -21.55
N ALA A 192 -3.94 -22.38 -22.44
CA ALA A 192 -5.13 -21.63 -22.09
C ALA A 192 -6.33 -22.51 -21.72
N ARG A 193 -6.30 -23.83 -22.04
CA ARG A 193 -7.43 -24.75 -21.89
C ARG A 193 -8.05 -24.70 -20.50
N PHE A 194 -7.28 -24.85 -19.44
CA PHE A 194 -7.81 -24.78 -18.07
C PHE A 194 -8.59 -23.48 -17.83
N LEU A 195 -8.06 -22.33 -18.23
CA LEU A 195 -8.75 -21.04 -18.08
C LEU A 195 -10.01 -20.96 -18.95
N THR A 196 -9.97 -21.46 -20.19
CA THR A 196 -11.15 -21.42 -21.08
C THR A 196 -12.27 -22.34 -20.62
N GLU A 197 -11.93 -23.46 -19.99
CA GLU A 197 -12.89 -24.36 -19.33
C GLU A 197 -13.53 -23.71 -18.09
N LEU A 198 -12.77 -22.95 -17.27
CA LEU A 198 -13.34 -22.15 -16.19
C LEU A 198 -14.30 -21.06 -16.69
N ILE A 199 -14.00 -20.41 -17.83
CA ILE A 199 -14.91 -19.45 -18.47
C ILE A 199 -16.20 -20.17 -18.93
N ALA A 200 -16.07 -21.33 -19.57
CA ALA A 200 -17.21 -22.13 -20.01
C ALA A 200 -18.11 -22.52 -18.83
N ILE A 201 -17.56 -22.97 -17.72
CA ILE A 201 -18.29 -23.26 -16.48
C ILE A 201 -19.12 -22.05 -16.03
N CYS A 202 -18.53 -20.85 -16.01
CA CYS A 202 -19.27 -19.64 -15.64
C CYS A 202 -20.45 -19.36 -16.59
N LYS A 203 -20.29 -19.61 -17.90
CA LYS A 203 -21.34 -19.42 -18.91
C LYS A 203 -22.41 -20.51 -18.86
N GLU A 204 -22.02 -21.73 -18.55
CA GLU A 204 -22.96 -22.85 -18.35
C GLU A 204 -23.88 -22.60 -17.14
N GLU A 205 -23.31 -22.21 -16.00
CA GLU A 205 -24.06 -22.02 -14.76
C GLU A 205 -24.85 -20.69 -14.73
N GLY A 206 -24.29 -19.60 -15.29
CA GLY A 206 -24.91 -18.27 -15.26
C GLY A 206 -25.73 -17.91 -16.50
N GLY A 207 -25.64 -18.72 -17.56
CA GLY A 207 -26.16 -18.44 -18.89
C GLY A 207 -25.18 -17.69 -19.78
N ALA A 208 -25.38 -17.78 -21.10
CA ALA A 208 -24.45 -17.26 -22.12
C ALA A 208 -24.11 -15.76 -21.94
N ASP A 209 -25.07 -14.96 -21.47
CA ASP A 209 -24.91 -13.53 -21.24
C ASP A 209 -24.40 -13.17 -19.84
N PHE A 210 -24.12 -14.16 -18.99
CA PHE A 210 -23.61 -13.89 -17.64
C PHE A 210 -22.20 -13.30 -17.70
N PRO A 211 -21.93 -12.13 -17.05
CA PRO A 211 -20.66 -11.45 -17.17
C PRO A 211 -19.52 -12.22 -16.52
N VAL A 212 -18.44 -12.41 -17.27
CA VAL A 212 -17.19 -13.04 -16.82
C VAL A 212 -16.03 -12.08 -17.02
N ILE A 213 -15.29 -11.80 -15.96
CA ILE A 213 -14.11 -10.93 -15.96
C ILE A 213 -12.87 -11.79 -15.72
N VAL A 214 -11.87 -11.70 -16.56
CA VAL A 214 -10.61 -12.42 -16.37
C VAL A 214 -9.51 -11.47 -15.92
N LYS A 215 -8.97 -11.70 -14.72
CA LYS A 215 -7.77 -11.01 -14.26
C LYS A 215 -6.54 -11.79 -14.68
N PHE A 216 -5.71 -11.24 -15.58
CA PHE A 216 -4.53 -11.93 -16.10
C PHE A 216 -3.32 -11.01 -16.27
N THR A 217 -2.14 -11.61 -16.38
CA THR A 217 -0.86 -10.94 -16.64
C THR A 217 -0.46 -11.14 -18.09
N PRO A 218 -0.49 -10.12 -18.95
CA PRO A 218 0.00 -10.24 -20.33
C PRO A 218 1.52 -10.20 -20.45
N ASP A 219 2.22 -9.61 -19.48
CA ASP A 219 3.68 -9.52 -19.46
C ASP A 219 4.20 -9.69 -18.03
N HIS A 220 5.11 -10.64 -17.83
CA HIS A 220 5.75 -10.86 -16.53
C HIS A 220 6.82 -9.81 -16.23
N TYR A 221 7.31 -9.08 -17.23
CA TYR A 221 8.45 -8.15 -17.09
C TYR A 221 9.66 -8.82 -16.43
N MET A 222 9.94 -10.05 -16.83
CA MET A 222 11.03 -10.88 -16.31
C MET A 222 11.93 -11.33 -17.46
N ASP A 223 13.21 -11.23 -17.23
CA ASP A 223 14.21 -11.87 -18.09
C ASP A 223 14.26 -13.38 -17.82
N GLY A 224 14.51 -14.16 -18.85
CA GLY A 224 14.68 -15.60 -18.76
C GLY A 224 13.67 -16.40 -19.57
N GLU A 225 14.06 -17.63 -19.90
CA GLU A 225 13.31 -18.51 -20.76
C GLU A 225 11.98 -18.93 -20.14
N GLY A 226 10.93 -18.86 -20.94
CA GLY A 226 9.58 -19.31 -20.61
C GLY A 226 8.73 -18.33 -19.82
N TYR A 227 9.26 -17.19 -19.39
CA TYR A 227 8.41 -16.09 -18.89
C TYR A 227 7.65 -15.46 -20.06
N ARG A 228 6.40 -15.04 -19.79
CA ARG A 228 5.54 -14.41 -20.81
C ARG A 228 5.99 -12.99 -21.06
N ALA A 229 6.17 -12.65 -22.35
CA ALA A 229 6.31 -11.29 -22.84
C ALA A 229 4.99 -10.82 -23.49
N ILE A 230 4.89 -9.53 -23.77
CA ILE A 230 3.65 -8.88 -24.22
C ILE A 230 3.07 -9.50 -25.50
N ASP A 231 3.89 -9.97 -26.44
CA ASP A 231 3.41 -10.57 -27.70
C ASP A 231 2.58 -11.84 -27.44
N GLU A 232 3.07 -12.74 -26.57
CA GLU A 232 2.31 -13.91 -26.13
C GLU A 232 1.09 -13.49 -25.29
N GLY A 233 1.19 -12.41 -24.51
CA GLY A 233 0.09 -11.82 -23.77
C GLY A 233 -1.05 -11.33 -24.66
N ILE A 234 -0.74 -10.75 -25.82
CA ILE A 234 -1.72 -10.34 -26.83
C ILE A 234 -2.46 -11.56 -27.40
N GLU A 235 -1.73 -12.62 -27.74
CA GLU A 235 -2.31 -13.88 -28.22
C GLU A 235 -3.28 -14.47 -27.20
N LEU A 236 -2.86 -14.60 -25.95
CA LEU A 236 -3.69 -15.10 -24.86
C LEU A 236 -4.92 -14.21 -24.59
N ALA A 237 -4.78 -12.88 -24.65
CA ALA A 237 -5.92 -11.97 -24.47
C ALA A 237 -7.02 -12.24 -25.50
N LYS A 238 -6.65 -12.47 -26.77
CA LYS A 238 -7.59 -12.81 -27.84
C LYS A 238 -8.24 -14.18 -27.60
N LEU A 239 -7.49 -15.19 -27.16
CA LEU A 239 -8.04 -16.50 -26.80
C LEU A 239 -9.03 -16.41 -25.64
N ILE A 240 -8.72 -15.65 -24.61
CA ILE A 240 -9.57 -15.43 -23.43
C ILE A 240 -10.89 -14.75 -23.83
N VAL A 241 -10.83 -13.71 -24.67
CA VAL A 241 -12.03 -13.02 -25.17
C VAL A 241 -12.85 -13.94 -26.07
N ALA A 242 -12.21 -14.69 -26.97
CA ALA A 242 -12.88 -15.66 -27.83
C ALA A 242 -13.57 -16.80 -27.04
N ALA A 243 -13.06 -17.14 -25.86
CA ALA A 243 -13.67 -18.11 -24.96
C ALA A 243 -14.89 -17.56 -24.18
N GLY A 244 -15.20 -16.25 -24.31
CA GLY A 244 -16.40 -15.64 -23.71
C GLY A 244 -16.15 -14.72 -22.53
N ALA A 245 -14.92 -14.27 -22.27
CA ALA A 245 -14.68 -13.21 -21.28
C ALA A 245 -15.29 -11.88 -21.73
N ASP A 246 -16.08 -11.22 -20.87
CA ASP A 246 -16.78 -9.96 -21.16
C ASP A 246 -15.96 -8.73 -20.76
N ALA A 247 -14.90 -8.90 -19.98
CA ALA A 247 -13.91 -7.86 -19.68
C ALA A 247 -12.57 -8.48 -19.24
N LEU A 248 -11.49 -7.74 -19.47
CA LEU A 248 -10.16 -8.11 -19.01
C LEU A 248 -9.68 -7.18 -17.90
N HIS A 249 -9.31 -7.74 -16.74
CA HIS A 249 -8.60 -7.03 -15.69
C HIS A 249 -7.10 -7.26 -15.88
N VAL A 250 -6.44 -6.32 -16.53
CA VAL A 250 -5.02 -6.42 -16.86
C VAL A 250 -4.17 -6.06 -15.65
N ASP A 251 -3.32 -7.01 -15.25
CA ASP A 251 -2.27 -6.86 -14.26
C ASP A 251 -0.88 -6.93 -14.95
N ALA A 252 0.19 -6.98 -14.21
CA ALA A 252 1.56 -7.07 -14.72
C ALA A 252 2.50 -7.71 -13.69
N GLY A 253 3.55 -8.36 -14.20
CA GLY A 253 4.54 -8.99 -13.35
C GLY A 253 4.10 -10.32 -12.77
N CYS A 254 4.93 -10.85 -11.90
CA CYS A 254 4.67 -12.06 -11.13
C CYS A 254 5.31 -11.93 -9.73
N HIS A 255 5.22 -12.96 -8.91
CA HIS A 255 5.75 -12.92 -7.54
C HIS A 255 7.26 -12.67 -7.47
N GLU A 256 8.01 -13.06 -8.50
CA GLU A 256 9.45 -12.84 -8.58
C GLU A 256 9.82 -11.36 -8.71
N ASN A 257 9.00 -10.54 -9.36
CA ASN A 257 9.21 -9.11 -9.50
C ASN A 257 8.12 -8.26 -8.83
N TRP A 258 7.44 -8.81 -7.84
CA TRP A 258 6.35 -8.15 -7.12
C TRP A 258 6.65 -6.73 -6.64
N PRO A 259 7.88 -6.39 -6.16
CA PRO A 259 8.19 -5.02 -5.80
C PRO A 259 7.94 -4.01 -6.93
N ASN A 260 8.17 -4.40 -8.18
CA ASN A 260 7.89 -3.57 -9.36
C ASN A 260 6.40 -3.56 -9.74
N ALA A 261 5.68 -4.65 -9.48
CA ALA A 261 4.25 -4.75 -9.75
C ALA A 261 3.39 -4.02 -8.70
N MET A 262 3.85 -3.93 -7.44
CA MET A 262 3.22 -3.15 -6.37
C MET A 262 4.18 -2.09 -5.82
N PRO A 263 4.53 -1.06 -6.60
CA PRO A 263 5.55 -0.10 -6.22
C PRO A 263 5.15 0.68 -4.96
N PRO A 264 6.08 0.94 -4.04
CA PRO A 264 5.94 1.94 -3.00
C PRO A 264 5.82 3.34 -3.60
N ALA A 265 5.73 4.35 -2.74
CA ALA A 265 5.58 5.75 -3.14
C ALA A 265 6.63 6.19 -4.17
N GLY A 266 6.19 6.97 -5.14
CA GLY A 266 7.06 7.76 -6.01
C GLY A 266 7.82 7.06 -7.11
N MET A 267 7.82 5.73 -7.17
CA MET A 267 8.78 4.99 -7.99
C MET A 267 8.59 5.06 -9.49
N GLN A 268 7.38 5.25 -10.01
CA GLN A 268 7.16 5.27 -11.46
C GLN A 268 6.04 6.23 -11.83
N GLN A 269 6.20 6.98 -12.90
CA GLN A 269 5.15 7.82 -13.47
C GLN A 269 4.01 6.97 -14.05
N MET A 270 4.36 5.91 -14.78
CA MET A 270 3.42 4.92 -15.32
C MET A 270 3.76 3.54 -14.73
N THR A 271 2.77 2.89 -14.15
CA THR A 271 2.93 1.53 -13.62
C THR A 271 3.03 0.51 -14.74
N LEU A 272 3.63 -0.66 -14.48
CA LEU A 272 3.71 -1.75 -15.45
C LEU A 272 2.31 -2.19 -15.92
N GLN A 273 1.34 -2.20 -15.01
CA GLN A 273 -0.06 -2.51 -15.31
C GLN A 273 -0.63 -1.57 -16.39
N SER A 274 -0.41 -0.26 -16.25
CA SER A 274 -0.90 0.73 -17.22
C SER A 274 -0.26 0.56 -18.60
N ARG A 275 1.02 0.17 -18.67
CA ARG A 275 1.70 -0.14 -19.95
C ARG A 275 1.04 -1.32 -20.63
N SER A 276 0.89 -2.44 -19.91
CA SER A 276 0.25 -3.64 -20.41
C SER A 276 -1.20 -3.39 -20.81
N ALA A 277 -1.98 -2.70 -19.97
CA ALA A 277 -3.39 -2.42 -20.22
C ALA A 277 -3.61 -1.62 -21.50
N LYS A 278 -2.79 -0.59 -21.74
CA LYS A 278 -2.87 0.22 -22.95
C LYS A 278 -2.68 -0.61 -24.24
N ILE A 279 -1.74 -1.55 -24.22
CA ILE A 279 -1.48 -2.44 -25.35
C ILE A 279 -2.65 -3.42 -25.53
N ILE A 280 -3.09 -4.08 -24.45
CA ILE A 280 -4.19 -5.06 -24.53
C ILE A 280 -5.48 -4.38 -25.00
N ARG A 281 -5.80 -3.20 -24.47
CA ARG A 281 -6.98 -2.44 -24.89
C ARG A 281 -7.01 -2.12 -26.39
N SER A 282 -5.86 -1.98 -27.03
CA SER A 282 -5.78 -1.71 -28.48
C SER A 282 -6.03 -2.94 -29.36
N VAL A 283 -6.14 -4.15 -28.79
CA VAL A 283 -6.21 -5.42 -29.53
C VAL A 283 -7.41 -6.30 -29.17
N VAL A 284 -8.28 -5.83 -28.24
CA VAL A 284 -9.52 -6.52 -27.83
C VAL A 284 -10.73 -5.57 -27.92
N ASP A 285 -11.92 -6.12 -28.12
CA ASP A 285 -13.18 -5.35 -28.24
C ASP A 285 -14.01 -5.30 -26.95
N VAL A 286 -13.55 -5.98 -25.89
CA VAL A 286 -14.19 -5.96 -24.58
C VAL A 286 -13.57 -4.87 -23.68
N PRO A 287 -14.29 -4.33 -22.67
CA PRO A 287 -13.73 -3.38 -21.74
C PRO A 287 -12.48 -3.89 -21.04
N VAL A 288 -11.47 -3.04 -20.94
CA VAL A 288 -10.24 -3.30 -20.22
C VAL A 288 -10.23 -2.50 -18.92
N MET A 289 -10.02 -3.17 -17.81
CA MET A 289 -9.80 -2.56 -16.51
C MET A 289 -8.38 -2.80 -16.03
N THR A 290 -7.82 -1.85 -15.32
CA THR A 290 -6.50 -1.99 -14.69
C THR A 290 -6.38 -1.15 -13.45
N HIS A 291 -5.33 -1.40 -12.68
CA HIS A 291 -4.95 -0.59 -11.53
C HIS A 291 -3.56 0.00 -11.74
N GLY A 292 -3.22 1.02 -10.99
CA GLY A 292 -1.95 1.71 -11.15
C GLY A 292 -1.88 2.97 -10.31
N ARG A 293 -2.05 2.83 -8.97
CA ARG A 293 -2.05 3.96 -8.02
C ARG A 293 -3.25 4.91 -8.25
N PHE A 294 -4.38 4.39 -8.71
CA PHE A 294 -5.62 5.14 -9.01
C PHE A 294 -6.39 5.64 -7.77
N GLY A 295 -5.85 5.45 -6.56
CA GLY A 295 -6.22 6.26 -5.41
C GLY A 295 -5.82 7.74 -5.55
N ASP A 296 -4.98 8.05 -6.55
CA ASP A 296 -4.77 9.37 -7.13
C ASP A 296 -5.76 9.55 -8.28
N VAL A 297 -6.79 10.35 -8.04
CA VAL A 297 -7.91 10.53 -8.98
C VAL A 297 -7.44 11.16 -10.30
N ASP A 298 -6.49 12.07 -10.26
CA ASP A 298 -5.95 12.70 -11.47
C ASP A 298 -5.25 11.66 -12.38
N LYS A 299 -4.56 10.68 -11.79
CA LYS A 299 -3.97 9.56 -12.54
C LYS A 299 -5.03 8.64 -13.13
N ALA A 300 -6.10 8.38 -12.38
CA ALA A 300 -7.23 7.58 -12.88
C ALA A 300 -7.93 8.29 -14.05
N GLU A 301 -8.23 9.59 -13.91
CA GLU A 301 -8.79 10.42 -14.98
C GLU A 301 -7.92 10.43 -16.25
N ALA A 302 -6.61 10.65 -16.07
CA ALA A 302 -5.65 10.64 -17.18
C ALA A 302 -5.62 9.27 -17.86
N ALA A 303 -5.58 8.16 -17.10
CA ALA A 303 -5.55 6.81 -17.66
C ALA A 303 -6.77 6.51 -18.54
N LEU A 304 -7.98 6.93 -18.12
CA LEU A 304 -9.18 6.76 -18.93
C LEU A 304 -9.18 7.67 -20.16
N ARG A 305 -8.78 8.93 -19.99
CA ARG A 305 -8.71 9.91 -21.10
C ARG A 305 -7.72 9.49 -22.18
N ASP A 306 -6.55 8.99 -21.76
CA ASP A 306 -5.44 8.61 -22.65
C ASP A 306 -5.61 7.19 -23.23
N GLY A 307 -6.76 6.56 -22.99
CA GLY A 307 -7.10 5.24 -23.51
C GLY A 307 -6.21 4.12 -22.95
N VAL A 308 -5.73 4.26 -21.72
CA VAL A 308 -4.99 3.19 -21.03
C VAL A 308 -5.93 2.07 -20.60
N CYS A 309 -7.11 2.44 -20.11
CA CYS A 309 -8.16 1.50 -19.70
C CYS A 309 -9.54 2.14 -19.83
N ASP A 310 -10.59 1.33 -19.67
CA ASP A 310 -12.00 1.77 -19.68
C ASP A 310 -12.57 1.91 -18.27
N ILE A 311 -12.00 1.20 -17.29
CA ILE A 311 -12.43 1.14 -15.90
C ILE A 311 -11.21 1.25 -14.99
N ALA A 312 -11.28 2.15 -14.01
CA ALA A 312 -10.23 2.34 -13.00
C ALA A 312 -10.46 1.41 -11.82
N VAL A 313 -9.51 0.50 -11.59
CA VAL A 313 -9.52 -0.41 -10.44
C VAL A 313 -8.72 0.23 -9.30
N ILE A 314 -9.39 0.48 -8.18
CA ILE A 314 -8.81 1.18 -7.03
C ILE A 314 -8.59 0.19 -5.88
N GLY A 315 -7.33 -0.03 -5.50
CA GLY A 315 -6.95 -0.87 -4.37
C GLY A 315 -6.72 -0.05 -3.10
N ARG A 316 -5.46 0.22 -2.79
CA ARG A 316 -5.03 0.89 -1.56
C ARG A 316 -5.68 2.27 -1.33
N GLY A 317 -6.13 2.95 -2.40
CA GLY A 317 -6.91 4.18 -2.27
C GLY A 317 -8.19 3.98 -1.47
N LEU A 318 -8.90 2.88 -1.71
CA LEU A 318 -10.13 2.53 -0.99
C LEU A 318 -9.88 1.94 0.42
N LEU A 319 -8.64 1.56 0.75
CA LEU A 319 -8.25 1.30 2.14
C LEU A 319 -8.08 2.60 2.92
N ALA A 320 -7.45 3.58 2.28
CA ALA A 320 -7.23 4.89 2.88
C ALA A 320 -8.55 5.66 3.02
N ASP A 321 -9.40 5.62 2.01
CA ASP A 321 -10.69 6.32 1.98
C ASP A 321 -11.76 5.48 1.27
N PRO A 322 -12.61 4.76 2.00
CA PRO A 322 -13.69 4.00 1.38
C PRO A 322 -14.71 4.88 0.65
N ASP A 323 -14.85 6.16 1.04
CA ASP A 323 -15.76 7.13 0.45
C ASP A 323 -15.19 7.90 -0.76
N LEU A 324 -14.01 7.50 -1.24
CA LEU A 324 -13.32 8.13 -2.38
C LEU A 324 -14.24 8.29 -3.60
N PRO A 325 -15.00 7.27 -4.06
CA PRO A 325 -15.87 7.44 -5.22
C PRO A 325 -16.98 8.47 -5.00
N ASN A 326 -17.67 8.48 -3.84
CA ASN A 326 -18.69 9.48 -3.52
C ASN A 326 -18.12 10.90 -3.53
N LYS A 327 -16.88 11.09 -3.00
CA LYS A 327 -16.20 12.39 -3.02
C LYS A 327 -15.90 12.87 -4.44
N VAL A 328 -15.49 11.95 -5.33
CA VAL A 328 -15.32 12.25 -6.77
C VAL A 328 -16.64 12.63 -7.41
N LEU A 329 -17.70 11.85 -7.19
CA LEU A 329 -19.04 12.10 -7.74
C LEU A 329 -19.63 13.42 -7.24
N ALA A 330 -19.32 13.81 -6.01
CA ALA A 330 -19.72 15.09 -5.41
C ALA A 330 -18.84 16.28 -5.81
N GLY A 331 -17.82 16.08 -6.66
CA GLY A 331 -16.88 17.14 -7.08
C GLY A 331 -15.95 17.64 -5.96
N ARG A 332 -15.66 16.81 -4.96
CA ARG A 332 -14.80 17.14 -3.80
C ARG A 332 -13.57 16.22 -3.72
N PRO A 333 -12.78 16.03 -4.80
CA PRO A 333 -11.63 15.14 -4.77
C PRO A 333 -10.52 15.62 -3.82
N ASP A 334 -10.49 16.89 -3.47
CA ASP A 334 -9.56 17.52 -2.53
C ASP A 334 -9.75 17.07 -1.07
N THR A 335 -10.89 16.49 -0.73
CA THR A 335 -11.20 15.93 0.61
C THR A 335 -10.89 14.43 0.72
N ILE A 336 -10.36 13.81 -0.33
CA ILE A 336 -10.01 12.39 -0.31
C ILE A 336 -8.78 12.16 0.59
N ARG A 337 -8.92 11.27 1.59
CA ARG A 337 -7.78 10.79 2.38
C ARG A 337 -6.86 9.96 1.48
N PRO A 338 -5.61 10.39 1.23
CA PRO A 338 -4.78 9.76 0.21
C PRO A 338 -4.14 8.46 0.70
N CYS A 339 -3.98 7.51 -0.20
CA CYS A 339 -2.99 6.45 -0.01
C CYS A 339 -1.58 7.04 -0.21
N ILE A 340 -0.71 6.91 0.79
CA ILE A 340 0.70 7.35 0.74
C ILE A 340 1.65 6.26 0.22
N SER A 341 1.12 5.16 -0.24
CA SER A 341 1.87 4.01 -0.81
C SER A 341 2.98 3.45 0.10
N CYS A 342 2.79 3.52 1.42
CA CYS A 342 3.78 3.06 2.41
C CYS A 342 3.83 1.53 2.56
N ASN A 343 2.79 0.81 2.19
CA ASN A 343 2.62 -0.65 2.35
C ASN A 343 2.59 -1.17 3.81
N GLU A 344 2.76 -0.32 4.81
CA GLU A 344 2.98 -0.70 6.22
C GLU A 344 1.75 -1.28 6.92
N GLY A 345 0.60 -0.62 6.78
CA GLY A 345 -0.64 -1.05 7.44
C GLY A 345 -1.42 -2.11 6.65
N CYS A 346 -1.20 -2.21 5.35
CA CYS A 346 -1.93 -3.13 4.48
C CYS A 346 -1.09 -4.37 4.14
N ILE A 347 -0.25 -4.30 3.11
CA ILE A 347 0.46 -5.46 2.58
C ILE A 347 1.37 -6.10 3.63
N ALA A 348 2.14 -5.31 4.40
CA ALA A 348 3.05 -5.85 5.40
C ALA A 348 2.30 -6.65 6.48
N ARG A 349 1.15 -6.17 6.95
CA ARG A 349 0.35 -6.86 7.95
C ARG A 349 -0.23 -8.17 7.41
N VAL A 350 -0.79 -8.15 6.20
CA VAL A 350 -1.32 -9.36 5.54
C VAL A 350 -0.24 -10.43 5.38
N TYR A 351 0.99 -10.04 5.00
CA TYR A 351 2.12 -10.98 4.92
C TYR A 351 2.54 -11.56 6.27
N ASN A 352 2.26 -10.85 7.36
CA ASN A 352 2.49 -11.33 8.72
C ASN A 352 1.29 -12.11 9.29
N GLY A 353 0.25 -12.39 8.48
CA GLY A 353 -0.96 -13.07 8.94
C GLY A 353 -1.90 -12.18 9.77
N GLU A 354 -1.77 -10.86 9.68
CA GLU A 354 -2.58 -9.90 10.43
C GLU A 354 -3.64 -9.26 9.51
N THR A 355 -4.74 -8.80 10.10
CA THR A 355 -5.75 -8.00 9.37
C THR A 355 -5.13 -6.71 8.85
N ALA A 356 -5.40 -6.40 7.58
CA ALA A 356 -4.96 -5.15 6.98
C ALA A 356 -5.59 -3.95 7.69
N THR A 357 -4.80 -2.89 7.83
CA THR A 357 -5.26 -1.55 8.18
C THR A 357 -4.61 -0.52 7.26
N CYS A 358 -4.77 0.76 7.51
CA CYS A 358 -4.12 1.80 6.72
C CYS A 358 -3.42 2.82 7.62
N ALA A 359 -2.23 3.25 7.21
CA ALA A 359 -1.45 4.23 7.97
C ALA A 359 -2.17 5.56 8.22
N LEU A 360 -3.14 5.93 7.38
CA LEU A 360 -3.95 7.14 7.55
C LEU A 360 -5.41 6.86 7.92
N ASN A 361 -5.82 5.58 7.96
CA ASN A 361 -7.19 5.19 8.28
C ASN A 361 -7.19 3.98 9.23
N PRO A 362 -7.13 4.19 10.55
CA PRO A 362 -7.19 3.11 11.53
C PRO A 362 -8.44 2.24 11.42
N ARG A 363 -9.58 2.79 10.96
CA ARG A 363 -10.84 2.06 10.76
C ARG A 363 -10.78 1.01 9.65
N CYS A 364 -9.78 1.07 8.76
CA CYS A 364 -9.60 0.06 7.72
C CYS A 364 -9.35 -1.32 8.35
N GLY A 365 -10.22 -2.28 8.05
CA GLY A 365 -10.28 -3.60 8.68
C GLY A 365 -11.15 -3.67 9.94
N HIS A 366 -11.74 -2.54 10.34
CA HIS A 366 -12.62 -2.38 11.50
C HIS A 366 -13.89 -1.60 11.13
N GLU A 367 -14.39 -1.78 9.90
CA GLU A 367 -15.60 -1.13 9.41
C GLU A 367 -16.88 -1.65 10.08
N ASP A 368 -16.77 -2.67 10.91
CA ASP A 368 -17.82 -3.15 11.82
C ASP A 368 -18.11 -2.21 13.00
N GLY A 369 -17.35 -1.13 13.13
CA GLY A 369 -17.49 -0.14 14.20
C GLY A 369 -16.78 -0.48 15.51
N SER A 370 -16.07 -1.62 15.57
CA SER A 370 -15.42 -2.11 16.80
C SER A 370 -14.41 -1.13 17.45
N ILE A 371 -13.88 -0.19 16.64
CA ILE A 371 -12.94 0.83 17.13
C ILE A 371 -13.43 2.27 16.85
N ASP A 372 -14.70 2.47 16.55
CA ASP A 372 -15.22 3.81 16.26
C ASP A 372 -15.05 4.73 17.48
N ILE A 373 -14.78 6.00 17.19
CA ILE A 373 -14.74 7.04 18.22
C ILE A 373 -16.18 7.49 18.47
N PRO A 374 -16.71 7.31 19.69
CA PRO A 374 -18.06 7.75 19.98
C PRO A 374 -18.15 9.28 20.01
N PRO A 375 -19.34 9.86 19.81
CA PRO A 375 -19.57 11.25 20.14
C PRO A 375 -19.23 11.50 21.62
N ALA A 376 -18.51 12.58 21.90
CA ALA A 376 -18.05 12.89 23.26
C ALA A 376 -19.27 13.12 24.19
N ALA A 377 -19.37 12.30 25.25
CA ALA A 377 -20.38 12.46 26.29
C ALA A 377 -20.24 13.83 26.99
N HIS A 378 -19.01 14.27 27.17
CA HIS A 378 -18.66 15.57 27.76
C HIS A 378 -17.66 16.30 26.86
N PRO A 379 -18.11 17.18 25.93
CA PRO A 379 -17.23 17.95 25.08
C PRO A 379 -16.18 18.73 25.87
N LYS A 380 -14.91 18.59 25.50
CA LYS A 380 -13.75 19.20 26.13
C LYS A 380 -13.12 20.25 25.23
N LYS A 381 -12.42 21.22 25.84
CA LYS A 381 -11.52 22.13 25.15
C LYS A 381 -10.12 21.51 25.08
N ILE A 382 -9.71 21.05 23.91
CA ILE A 382 -8.47 20.31 23.72
C ILE A 382 -7.41 21.19 23.07
N LEU A 383 -6.23 21.24 23.68
CA LEU A 383 -5.02 21.81 23.08
C LEU A 383 -4.19 20.68 22.48
N VAL A 384 -3.91 20.76 21.20
CA VAL A 384 -2.95 19.87 20.50
C VAL A 384 -1.63 20.61 20.34
N VAL A 385 -0.52 20.06 20.80
CA VAL A 385 0.82 20.62 20.67
C VAL A 385 1.58 19.89 19.57
N GLY A 386 1.79 20.57 18.44
CA GLY A 386 2.46 20.07 17.23
C GLY A 386 1.49 19.69 16.12
N ALA A 387 1.78 20.18 14.89
CA ALA A 387 1.00 19.97 13.68
C ALA A 387 1.59 18.87 12.77
N GLY A 388 2.28 17.87 13.34
CA GLY A 388 2.70 16.66 12.63
C GLY A 388 1.53 15.70 12.37
N PRO A 389 1.76 14.51 11.73
CA PRO A 389 0.68 13.57 11.42
C PRO A 389 -0.16 13.15 12.64
N ALA A 390 0.46 12.91 13.80
CA ALA A 390 -0.26 12.57 15.03
C ALA A 390 -1.17 13.70 15.49
N GLY A 391 -0.65 14.95 15.55
CA GLY A 391 -1.41 16.11 16.00
C GLY A 391 -2.56 16.46 15.06
N CYS A 392 -2.33 16.48 13.75
CA CYS A 392 -3.38 16.76 12.77
C CYS A 392 -4.51 15.73 12.84
N MET A 393 -4.18 14.43 12.93
CA MET A 393 -5.21 13.39 13.02
C MET A 393 -5.93 13.41 14.37
N ALA A 394 -5.22 13.68 15.48
CA ALA A 394 -5.84 13.82 16.79
C ALA A 394 -6.84 14.99 16.82
N ALA A 395 -6.47 16.13 16.21
CA ALA A 395 -7.34 17.29 16.12
C ALA A 395 -8.60 17.00 15.27
N LEU A 396 -8.43 16.33 14.13
CA LEU A 396 -9.55 15.93 13.26
C LEU A 396 -10.50 14.97 13.99
N TYR A 397 -9.98 13.94 14.63
CA TYR A 397 -10.79 12.98 15.39
C TYR A 397 -11.50 13.64 16.57
N ALA A 398 -10.81 14.48 17.33
CA ALA A 398 -11.40 15.18 18.47
C ALA A 398 -12.52 16.14 18.02
N LYS A 399 -12.33 16.85 16.92
CA LYS A 399 -13.38 17.71 16.34
C LYS A 399 -14.58 16.89 15.88
N GLN A 400 -14.35 15.75 15.21
CA GLN A 400 -15.43 14.84 14.77
C GLN A 400 -16.21 14.24 15.95
N ALA A 401 -15.54 13.99 17.08
CA ALA A 401 -16.17 13.55 18.31
C ALA A 401 -16.97 14.67 19.02
N GLY A 402 -16.86 15.93 18.61
CA GLY A 402 -17.60 17.06 19.17
C GLY A 402 -16.80 17.90 20.18
N HIS A 403 -15.50 17.66 20.33
CA HIS A 403 -14.63 18.50 21.17
C HIS A 403 -14.32 19.85 20.49
N SER A 404 -13.97 20.87 21.30
CA SER A 404 -13.36 22.13 20.83
C SER A 404 -11.86 21.94 20.77
N VAL A 405 -11.22 22.23 19.62
CA VAL A 405 -9.81 21.89 19.37
C VAL A 405 -9.05 23.07 18.79
N GLU A 406 -7.83 23.31 19.26
CA GLU A 406 -6.85 24.23 18.66
C GLU A 406 -5.49 23.53 18.61
N ILE A 407 -4.73 23.75 17.51
CA ILE A 407 -3.37 23.24 17.35
C ILE A 407 -2.36 24.39 17.53
N TRP A 408 -1.32 24.17 18.36
CA TRP A 408 -0.17 25.07 18.42
C TRP A 408 1.03 24.42 17.75
N GLU A 409 1.59 25.15 16.76
CA GLU A 409 2.73 24.68 15.97
C GLU A 409 3.88 25.69 16.10
N ALA A 410 5.06 25.21 16.50
CA ALA A 410 6.24 26.04 16.68
C ALA A 410 6.80 26.58 15.36
N GLY A 411 6.65 25.81 14.29
CA GLY A 411 7.03 26.21 12.92
C GLY A 411 5.94 26.97 12.18
N GLY A 412 6.21 27.23 10.88
CA GLY A 412 5.27 27.92 9.98
C GLY A 412 4.45 26.99 9.08
N HIS A 413 4.54 25.67 9.25
CA HIS A 413 3.97 24.69 8.33
C HIS A 413 3.38 23.49 9.05
N ILE A 414 2.31 22.92 8.46
CA ILE A 414 1.76 21.62 8.85
C ILE A 414 2.65 20.49 8.30
N GLY A 415 2.77 19.40 9.06
CA GLY A 415 3.44 18.17 8.64
C GLY A 415 4.61 17.72 9.52
N GLY A 416 5.21 18.62 10.31
CA GLY A 416 6.34 18.28 11.20
C GLY A 416 7.47 17.53 10.44
N ASN A 417 8.06 16.49 11.03
CA ASN A 417 9.12 15.69 10.39
C ASN A 417 8.70 15.00 9.09
N ALA A 418 7.39 14.84 8.84
CA ALA A 418 6.91 14.26 7.58
C ALA A 418 7.16 15.20 6.37
N LEU A 419 7.34 16.51 6.57
CA LEU A 419 7.76 17.44 5.52
C LEU A 419 9.10 17.03 4.92
N CYS A 420 10.09 16.74 5.76
CA CYS A 420 11.40 16.28 5.31
C CYS A 420 11.33 14.85 4.73
N ALA A 421 10.52 13.96 5.35
CA ALA A 421 10.34 12.59 4.88
C ALA A 421 9.67 12.51 3.48
N CYS A 422 8.98 13.56 3.03
CA CYS A 422 8.38 13.64 1.68
C CYS A 422 9.35 14.07 0.58
N LYS A 423 10.53 14.57 0.94
CA LYS A 423 11.48 15.19 -0.01
C LYS A 423 12.19 14.20 -0.93
N PRO A 424 12.60 12.99 -0.49
CA PRO A 424 13.23 12.03 -1.38
C PRO A 424 12.36 11.77 -2.63
N PHE A 425 13.00 11.76 -3.81
CA PHE A 425 12.32 11.73 -5.11
C PHE A 425 11.34 10.56 -5.27
N PHE A 426 11.56 9.46 -4.57
CA PHE A 426 10.69 8.27 -4.58
C PHE A 426 9.59 8.31 -3.51
N LYS A 427 9.47 9.38 -2.70
CA LYS A 427 8.44 9.57 -1.67
C LYS A 427 7.47 10.73 -1.95
N ARG A 428 7.49 11.29 -3.15
CA ARG A 428 6.67 12.46 -3.51
C ARG A 428 5.17 12.30 -3.25
N ASP A 429 4.63 11.07 -3.33
CA ASP A 429 3.21 10.82 -3.03
C ASP A 429 2.82 11.17 -1.59
N MET A 430 3.78 11.18 -0.65
CA MET A 430 3.51 11.53 0.75
C MET A 430 3.10 13.00 0.92
N HIS A 431 3.47 13.91 0.01
CA HIS A 431 2.99 15.30 0.02
C HIS A 431 1.46 15.41 -0.02
N ARG A 432 0.78 14.42 -0.61
CA ARG A 432 -0.69 14.39 -0.63
C ARG A 432 -1.29 14.28 0.77
N MET A 433 -0.60 13.63 1.71
CA MET A 433 -1.00 13.57 3.11
C MET A 433 -0.97 14.94 3.76
N ILE A 434 0.06 15.74 3.51
CA ILE A 434 0.19 17.09 4.06
C ILE A 434 -0.94 17.98 3.55
N ARG A 435 -1.18 17.99 2.22
CA ARG A 435 -2.30 18.71 1.61
C ARG A 435 -3.66 18.28 2.15
N TYR A 436 -3.83 16.99 2.41
CA TYR A 436 -5.05 16.46 3.04
C TYR A 436 -5.22 17.04 4.44
N PHE A 437 -4.20 17.08 5.27
CA PHE A 437 -4.27 17.69 6.59
C PHE A 437 -4.61 19.17 6.51
N GLU A 438 -3.92 19.93 5.66
CA GLU A 438 -4.20 21.36 5.44
C GLU A 438 -5.66 21.59 5.06
N ARG A 439 -6.17 20.78 4.13
CA ARG A 439 -7.55 20.89 3.66
C ARG A 439 -8.57 20.52 4.72
N GLU A 440 -8.39 19.39 5.40
CA GLU A 440 -9.35 18.90 6.39
C GLU A 440 -9.39 19.80 7.64
N LEU A 441 -8.26 20.32 8.11
CA LEU A 441 -8.23 21.26 9.21
C LEU A 441 -9.01 22.54 8.86
N LEU A 442 -8.89 23.02 7.62
CA LEU A 442 -9.63 24.18 7.12
C LEU A 442 -11.13 23.86 7.00
N VAL A 443 -11.50 22.72 6.40
CA VAL A 443 -12.92 22.34 6.20
C VAL A 443 -13.66 22.16 7.53
N HIS A 444 -12.95 21.69 8.55
CA HIS A 444 -13.52 21.47 9.88
C HIS A 444 -13.35 22.66 10.85
N ASP A 445 -12.91 23.82 10.35
CA ASP A 445 -12.69 25.03 11.15
C ASP A 445 -11.83 24.75 12.41
N ILE A 446 -10.71 24.03 12.24
CA ILE A 446 -9.76 23.77 13.33
C ILE A 446 -8.64 24.81 13.27
N PRO A 447 -8.55 25.72 14.26
CA PRO A 447 -7.49 26.74 14.28
C PRO A 447 -6.10 26.11 14.45
N VAL A 448 -5.15 26.59 13.64
CA VAL A 448 -3.72 26.28 13.81
C VAL A 448 -2.97 27.56 14.08
N ARG A 449 -2.36 27.65 15.27
CA ARG A 449 -1.55 28.80 15.66
C ARG A 449 -0.09 28.50 15.36
N PHE A 450 0.37 29.01 14.22
CA PHE A 450 1.77 28.89 13.80
C PHE A 450 2.71 29.79 14.59
N TYR A 451 4.01 29.51 14.52
CA TYR A 451 5.10 30.23 15.22
C TYR A 451 4.83 30.35 16.72
N THR A 452 4.16 29.34 17.30
CA THR A 452 3.75 29.31 18.69
C THR A 452 4.37 28.12 19.41
N THR A 453 5.49 28.34 20.06
CA THR A 453 6.08 27.36 20.97
C THR A 453 5.22 27.27 22.22
N ALA A 454 4.67 26.09 22.51
CA ALA A 454 3.88 25.88 23.71
C ALA A 454 4.73 26.05 24.96
N THR A 455 4.23 26.84 25.93
CA THR A 455 4.78 26.94 27.28
C THR A 455 3.65 26.71 28.30
N PRO A 456 3.97 26.26 29.53
CA PRO A 456 2.96 26.07 30.57
C PRO A 456 2.14 27.35 30.85
N GLU A 457 2.76 28.53 30.81
CA GLU A 457 2.10 29.82 31.06
C GLU A 457 1.08 30.15 29.95
N LEU A 458 1.44 29.95 28.68
CA LEU A 458 0.53 30.14 27.56
C LEU A 458 -0.62 29.10 27.60
N ALA A 459 -0.32 27.86 27.94
CA ALA A 459 -1.32 26.81 28.08
C ALA A 459 -2.28 27.09 29.24
N ALA A 460 -1.79 27.58 30.39
CA ALA A 460 -2.61 27.99 31.51
C ALA A 460 -3.54 29.17 31.14
N ALA A 461 -3.06 30.15 30.39
CA ALA A 461 -3.86 31.26 29.88
C ALA A 461 -4.93 30.81 28.86
N TYR A 462 -4.65 29.78 28.07
CA TYR A 462 -5.60 29.16 27.15
C TYR A 462 -6.65 28.33 27.91
N ALA A 463 -6.31 27.78 29.08
CA ALA A 463 -7.16 26.96 29.95
C ALA A 463 -7.81 25.77 29.20
N PRO A 464 -7.03 24.80 28.71
CA PRO A 464 -7.57 23.59 28.11
C PRO A 464 -8.06 22.60 29.18
N ASP A 465 -9.05 21.79 28.86
CA ASP A 465 -9.48 20.66 29.69
C ASP A 465 -8.56 19.44 29.52
N HIS A 466 -7.85 19.36 28.38
CA HIS A 466 -6.89 18.28 28.09
C HIS A 466 -5.84 18.75 27.05
N ILE A 467 -4.63 18.22 27.17
CA ILE A 467 -3.52 18.49 26.25
C ILE A 467 -3.12 17.19 25.54
N LEU A 468 -3.14 17.20 24.20
CA LEU A 468 -2.58 16.16 23.36
C LEU A 468 -1.18 16.59 22.89
N TRP A 469 -0.15 15.98 23.49
CA TRP A 469 1.24 16.32 23.23
C TRP A 469 1.76 15.51 22.03
N ALA A 470 1.80 16.13 20.84
CA ALA A 470 2.22 15.55 19.58
C ALA A 470 3.44 16.29 18.99
N ALA A 471 4.36 16.78 19.86
CA ALA A 471 5.52 17.60 19.47
C ALA A 471 6.62 16.83 18.70
N GLY A 472 6.37 15.56 18.38
CA GLY A 472 7.25 14.73 17.55
C GLY A 472 8.56 14.31 18.23
N GLY A 473 9.48 13.75 17.43
CA GLY A 473 10.82 13.40 17.85
C GLY A 473 11.83 14.48 17.43
N ARG A 474 12.90 14.62 18.19
CA ARG A 474 14.03 15.49 17.84
C ARG A 474 15.16 14.68 17.21
N PRO A 475 15.81 15.15 16.15
CA PRO A 475 16.99 14.50 15.60
C PRO A 475 18.09 14.33 16.66
N ILE A 476 18.77 13.21 16.62
CA ILE A 476 19.86 12.90 17.55
C ILE A 476 21.17 13.52 17.03
N ALA A 477 21.79 14.39 17.85
CA ALA A 477 23.12 14.94 17.65
C ALA A 477 23.96 14.67 18.91
N PRO A 478 24.76 13.59 18.97
CA PRO A 478 25.47 13.18 20.18
C PRO A 478 26.62 14.14 20.49
N LYS A 479 26.59 14.85 21.61
CA LYS A 479 27.64 15.81 22.02
C LYS A 479 29.02 15.18 22.22
N ALA A 480 29.11 13.86 22.31
CA ALA A 480 30.35 13.13 22.56
C ALA A 480 31.24 12.94 21.31
N ILE A 481 30.74 13.25 20.11
CA ILE A 481 31.54 13.16 18.87
C ILE A 481 32.33 14.46 18.72
N PRO A 482 33.68 14.41 18.67
CA PRO A 482 34.48 15.60 18.46
C PRO A 482 34.22 16.25 17.10
N GLY A 483 34.06 17.58 17.09
CA GLY A 483 33.90 18.37 15.87
C GLY A 483 32.45 18.48 15.35
N LEU A 484 31.44 18.11 16.12
CA LEU A 484 30.02 18.33 15.76
C LEU A 484 29.61 19.79 15.71
N ASP A 485 30.41 20.69 16.26
CA ASP A 485 30.26 22.13 16.22
C ASP A 485 30.89 22.79 14.96
N CYS A 486 31.45 21.94 14.07
CA CYS A 486 31.94 22.44 12.78
C CYS A 486 30.79 23.06 11.94
N PRO A 487 30.99 24.24 11.36
CA PRO A 487 29.95 24.94 10.59
C PRO A 487 29.41 24.19 9.36
N LYS A 488 30.09 23.13 8.95
CA LYS A 488 29.69 22.26 7.82
C LYS A 488 28.94 21.01 8.25
N VAL A 489 28.56 20.88 9.53
CA VAL A 489 27.78 19.78 10.06
C VAL A 489 26.31 20.19 10.17
N TYR A 490 25.44 19.47 9.51
CA TYR A 490 23.99 19.71 9.50
C TYR A 490 23.23 18.43 9.83
N LEU A 491 21.98 18.59 10.20
CA LEU A 491 21.05 17.45 10.28
C LEU A 491 20.59 17.04 8.87
N ALA A 492 20.38 15.75 8.64
CA ALA A 492 19.84 15.26 7.39
C ALA A 492 18.48 15.89 7.05
N THR A 493 17.66 16.21 8.06
CA THR A 493 16.39 16.93 7.90
C THR A 493 16.56 18.35 7.42
N GLU A 494 17.62 19.06 7.81
CA GLU A 494 17.91 20.42 7.35
C GLU A 494 18.29 20.42 5.87
N ALA A 495 19.15 19.47 5.46
CA ALA A 495 19.54 19.32 4.05
C ALA A 495 18.34 18.95 3.16
N LEU A 496 17.49 18.00 3.60
CA LEU A 496 16.30 17.60 2.85
C LEU A 496 15.27 18.73 2.70
N CYS A 497 15.22 19.66 3.66
CA CYS A 497 14.28 20.79 3.65
C CYS A 497 14.88 22.08 3.10
N ASP A 498 16.04 22.01 2.43
CA ASP A 498 16.75 23.18 1.86
C ASP A 498 17.05 24.28 2.89
N CYS A 499 17.30 23.89 4.16
CA CYS A 499 17.59 24.80 5.25
C CYS A 499 19.09 25.01 5.49
N CYS A 500 19.96 24.40 4.67
CA CYS A 500 21.41 24.55 4.74
C CYS A 500 22.04 24.49 3.34
N ASP A 501 23.25 25.00 3.22
CA ASP A 501 24.02 24.94 1.97
C ASP A 501 24.85 23.65 1.92
N VAL A 502 24.45 22.72 1.05
CA VAL A 502 25.12 21.44 0.87
C VAL A 502 26.14 21.51 -0.25
N GLY A 503 27.41 21.28 0.08
CA GLY A 503 28.53 21.29 -0.86
C GLY A 503 28.52 20.12 -1.86
N GLU A 504 29.61 19.92 -2.60
CA GLU A 504 29.72 18.89 -3.64
C GLU A 504 30.03 17.51 -3.07
N HIS A 505 30.87 17.41 -2.01
CA HIS A 505 31.30 16.18 -1.38
C HIS A 505 30.64 16.02 -0.02
N VAL A 506 29.69 15.09 0.07
CA VAL A 506 28.81 14.92 1.24
C VAL A 506 29.11 13.60 1.95
N VAL A 507 29.29 13.66 3.27
CA VAL A 507 29.34 12.46 4.11
C VAL A 507 28.07 12.37 4.95
N VAL A 508 27.29 11.30 4.77
CA VAL A 508 26.11 11.00 5.56
C VAL A 508 26.47 10.03 6.68
N ILE A 509 26.21 10.43 7.92
CA ILE A 509 26.48 9.66 9.13
C ILE A 509 25.20 9.00 9.62
N GLY A 510 25.14 7.66 9.52
CA GLY A 510 23.97 6.84 9.83
C GLY A 510 23.36 6.24 8.59
N GLY A 511 23.35 4.90 8.51
CA GLY A 511 22.83 4.10 7.40
C GLY A 511 21.46 3.48 7.69
N GLY A 512 20.66 4.09 8.58
CA GLY A 512 19.24 3.79 8.72
C GLY A 512 18.44 4.30 7.52
N LEU A 513 17.12 4.09 7.50
CA LEU A 513 16.27 4.52 6.37
C LEU A 513 16.45 6.01 6.03
N VAL A 514 16.46 6.89 7.04
CA VAL A 514 16.62 8.34 6.83
C VAL A 514 17.97 8.65 6.16
N GLY A 515 19.05 8.01 6.60
CA GLY A 515 20.38 8.25 6.04
C GLY A 515 20.50 7.76 4.61
N VAL A 516 20.02 6.55 4.32
CA VAL A 516 20.00 5.99 2.95
C VAL A 516 19.16 6.86 2.02
N GLU A 517 17.96 7.27 2.46
CA GLU A 517 17.08 8.14 1.67
C GLU A 517 17.71 9.52 1.41
N THR A 518 18.38 10.06 2.42
CA THR A 518 19.13 11.33 2.28
C THR A 518 20.29 11.17 1.30
N ALA A 519 21.09 10.12 1.43
CA ALA A 519 22.21 9.86 0.54
C ALA A 519 21.77 9.70 -0.93
N LEU A 520 20.70 8.94 -1.17
CA LEU A 520 20.12 8.78 -2.51
C LEU A 520 19.57 10.10 -3.06
N GLN A 521 18.99 10.97 -2.21
CA GLN A 521 18.50 12.27 -2.64
C GLN A 521 19.65 13.23 -2.98
N MET A 522 20.75 13.20 -2.22
CA MET A 522 21.95 14.00 -2.52
C MET A 522 22.61 13.54 -3.84
N ASP A 523 22.73 12.22 -4.06
CA ASP A 523 23.22 11.66 -5.33
C ASP A 523 22.32 12.09 -6.51
N MET A 524 21.00 12.08 -6.33
CA MET A 524 20.05 12.58 -7.34
C MET A 524 20.24 14.08 -7.65
N TRP A 525 20.71 14.86 -6.67
CA TRP A 525 21.07 16.27 -6.87
C TRP A 525 22.49 16.45 -7.46
N GLY A 526 23.16 15.35 -7.84
CA GLY A 526 24.47 15.35 -8.48
C GLY A 526 25.64 15.49 -7.51
N LYS A 527 25.46 15.27 -6.20
CA LYS A 527 26.51 15.33 -5.19
C LYS A 527 27.31 14.02 -5.15
N HIS A 528 28.58 14.10 -4.75
CA HIS A 528 29.42 12.93 -4.44
C HIS A 528 29.19 12.52 -3.00
N VAL A 529 28.55 11.36 -2.78
CA VAL A 529 28.06 10.98 -1.46
C VAL A 529 28.75 9.71 -0.93
N THR A 530 29.25 9.80 0.30
CA THR A 530 29.66 8.62 1.10
C THR A 530 28.70 8.48 2.28
N CYS A 531 28.04 7.31 2.43
CA CYS A 531 27.16 7.01 3.56
C CYS A 531 27.79 5.94 4.45
N ILE A 532 28.02 6.26 5.73
CA ILE A 532 28.65 5.37 6.69
C ILE A 532 27.72 4.94 7.81
N ASP A 533 27.89 3.71 8.30
CA ASP A 533 27.19 3.20 9.50
C ASP A 533 28.05 2.18 10.24
N MET A 534 27.95 2.17 11.58
CA MET A 534 28.61 1.18 12.43
C MET A 534 28.00 -0.21 12.28
N ALA A 535 26.77 -0.32 11.83
CA ALA A 535 26.09 -1.60 11.59
C ALA A 535 26.76 -2.38 10.45
N LYS A 536 26.68 -3.70 10.53
CA LYS A 536 27.27 -4.63 9.55
C LYS A 536 26.62 -4.57 8.16
N ALA A 537 25.48 -3.91 8.03
CA ALA A 537 24.75 -3.76 6.78
C ALA A 537 24.09 -2.38 6.69
N ILE A 538 23.91 -1.89 5.47
CA ILE A 538 23.12 -0.71 5.14
C ILE A 538 22.03 -1.16 4.15
N PRO A 539 20.73 -0.87 4.38
CA PRO A 539 20.17 -0.18 5.55
C PRO A 539 20.41 -0.96 6.85
N SER A 540 20.66 -0.24 7.94
CA SER A 540 20.94 -0.84 9.26
C SER A 540 19.69 -1.44 9.91
N GLU A 541 18.51 -0.96 9.50
CA GLU A 541 17.22 -1.49 9.94
C GLU A 541 16.44 -2.00 8.72
N PRO A 542 16.11 -3.31 8.66
CA PRO A 542 15.30 -3.84 7.57
C PRO A 542 13.86 -3.31 7.67
N GLY A 543 13.36 -2.78 6.57
CA GLY A 543 11.95 -2.44 6.40
C GLY A 543 11.08 -3.67 6.07
N PHE A 544 9.83 -3.43 5.66
CA PHE A 544 9.02 -4.46 5.04
C PHE A 544 9.75 -4.99 3.77
N LYS A 545 9.83 -6.32 3.62
CA LYS A 545 10.66 -6.99 2.61
C LYS A 545 10.58 -6.38 1.21
N MET A 546 9.38 -6.01 0.73
CA MET A 546 9.23 -5.41 -0.60
C MET A 546 9.77 -3.98 -0.68
N ASN A 547 9.59 -3.18 0.37
CA ASN A 547 10.16 -1.83 0.43
C ASN A 547 11.69 -1.91 0.50
N ASP A 548 12.23 -2.88 1.24
CA ASP A 548 13.67 -3.12 1.36
C ASP A 548 14.29 -3.57 0.03
N MET A 549 13.63 -4.46 -0.72
CA MET A 549 14.09 -4.87 -2.05
C MET A 549 14.21 -3.69 -3.01
N LEU A 550 13.23 -2.79 -3.00
CA LEU A 550 13.25 -1.59 -3.84
C LEU A 550 14.31 -0.59 -3.40
N MET A 551 14.50 -0.42 -2.09
CA MET A 551 15.55 0.43 -1.56
C MET A 551 16.92 -0.07 -2.01
N ARG A 552 17.17 -1.38 -1.94
CA ARG A 552 18.41 -2.01 -2.41
C ARG A 552 18.61 -1.86 -3.92
N ASP A 553 17.55 -1.89 -4.72
CA ASP A 553 17.62 -1.62 -6.15
C ASP A 553 18.04 -0.17 -6.43
N TYR A 554 17.49 0.82 -5.69
CA TYR A 554 17.95 2.21 -5.79
C TYR A 554 19.40 2.36 -5.36
N MET A 555 19.81 1.75 -4.24
CA MET A 555 21.19 1.78 -3.78
C MET A 555 22.15 1.21 -4.83
N ALA A 556 21.79 0.07 -5.44
CA ALA A 556 22.61 -0.59 -6.45
C ALA A 556 22.77 0.22 -7.75
N ARG A 557 21.81 1.10 -8.05
CA ARG A 557 21.84 1.99 -9.24
C ARG A 557 22.41 3.36 -8.97
N SER A 558 22.63 3.72 -7.70
CA SER A 558 23.20 5.01 -7.30
C SER A 558 24.72 5.04 -7.38
N ASN A 559 25.30 6.24 -7.37
CA ASN A 559 26.74 6.44 -7.25
C ASN A 559 27.19 6.61 -5.79
N VAL A 560 26.31 6.40 -4.81
CA VAL A 560 26.63 6.53 -3.38
C VAL A 560 27.59 5.44 -2.94
N ASP A 561 28.68 5.85 -2.27
CA ASP A 561 29.62 4.94 -1.62
C ASP A 561 29.07 4.56 -0.22
N PHE A 562 28.41 3.39 -0.13
CA PHE A 562 27.87 2.85 1.12
C PHE A 562 28.94 2.04 1.87
N ARG A 563 29.33 2.51 3.06
CA ARG A 563 30.35 1.89 3.92
C ARG A 563 29.76 1.36 5.22
N PRO A 564 29.27 0.13 5.27
CA PRO A 564 28.86 -0.53 6.52
C PRO A 564 30.07 -0.81 7.43
N ALA A 565 29.81 -1.19 8.68
CA ALA A 565 30.82 -1.47 9.71
C ALA A 565 31.87 -0.36 9.86
N THR A 566 31.49 0.90 9.60
CA THR A 566 32.36 2.08 9.59
C THR A 566 31.87 3.08 10.63
N LYS A 567 32.72 3.35 11.63
CA LYS A 567 32.42 4.23 12.77
C LYS A 567 32.99 5.62 12.55
N LEU A 568 32.18 6.66 12.75
CA LEU A 568 32.70 8.03 12.86
C LEU A 568 33.51 8.19 14.13
N VAL A 569 34.74 8.70 14.02
CA VAL A 569 35.65 8.97 15.14
C VAL A 569 35.62 10.46 15.51
N ARG A 570 35.80 11.34 14.51
CA ARG A 570 35.78 12.78 14.70
C ARG A 570 35.52 13.51 13.38
N ILE A 571 35.17 14.77 13.47
CA ILE A 571 35.05 15.70 12.37
C ILE A 571 36.05 16.82 12.59
N ASP A 572 36.82 17.17 11.56
CA ASP A 572 37.78 18.26 11.56
C ASP A 572 37.39 19.23 10.43
N GLY A 573 37.40 20.54 10.69
CA GLY A 573 37.08 21.50 9.64
C GLY A 573 36.85 22.91 10.13
N ASP A 574 36.60 23.80 9.17
CA ASP A 574 36.33 25.23 9.37
C ASP A 574 35.07 25.66 8.59
N ALA A 575 34.91 26.94 8.32
CA ALA A 575 33.76 27.45 7.57
C ALA A 575 33.76 27.09 6.07
N PHE A 576 34.86 26.58 5.54
CA PHE A 576 35.01 26.34 4.09
C PHE A 576 35.18 24.86 3.74
N THR A 577 35.91 24.11 4.58
CA THR A 577 36.25 22.71 4.34
C THR A 577 36.02 21.87 5.57
N CYS A 578 35.71 20.60 5.38
CA CYS A 578 35.67 19.62 6.45
C CYS A 578 36.21 18.25 6.01
N SER A 579 36.51 17.45 6.98
CA SER A 579 36.85 16.02 6.78
C SER A 579 36.33 15.20 7.94
N VAL A 580 36.05 13.94 7.69
CA VAL A 580 35.68 12.99 8.74
C VAL A 580 36.75 11.94 8.90
N THR A 581 37.16 11.67 10.13
CA THR A 581 37.99 10.51 10.47
C THR A 581 37.07 9.36 10.83
N VAL A 582 37.18 8.25 10.11
CA VAL A 582 36.38 7.03 10.30
C VAL A 582 37.27 5.87 10.69
N GLU A 583 36.70 4.88 11.40
CA GLU A 583 37.36 3.63 11.74
C GLU A 583 36.60 2.46 11.09
N HIS A 584 37.35 1.66 10.31
CA HIS A 584 36.87 0.42 9.74
C HIS A 584 37.90 -0.69 9.97
N ALA A 585 37.50 -1.85 10.50
CA ALA A 585 38.40 -2.97 10.81
C ALA A 585 39.63 -2.58 11.64
N HIS A 586 39.47 -1.65 12.60
CA HIS A 586 40.55 -1.08 13.46
C HIS A 586 41.55 -0.17 12.74
N GLU A 587 41.31 0.16 11.47
CA GLU A 587 42.12 1.12 10.72
C GLU A 587 41.35 2.47 10.61
N GLN A 588 42.09 3.56 10.84
CA GLN A 588 41.53 4.89 10.67
C GLN A 588 41.80 5.43 9.28
N GLN A 589 40.77 6.00 8.68
CA GLN A 589 40.85 6.67 7.38
C GLN A 589 40.23 8.07 7.49
N GLN A 590 40.81 9.03 6.79
CA GLN A 590 40.23 10.36 6.63
C GLN A 590 39.51 10.45 5.29
N ILE A 591 38.28 10.99 5.31
CA ILE A 591 37.45 11.28 4.13
C ILE A 591 37.30 12.79 4.04
N ALA A 592 37.83 13.40 3.00
CA ALA A 592 37.63 14.81 2.73
C ALA A 592 36.19 15.06 2.25
N CYS A 593 35.56 16.12 2.73
CA CYS A 593 34.19 16.50 2.35
C CYS A 593 33.96 17.99 2.49
N ASP A 594 32.82 18.47 1.95
CA ASP A 594 32.37 19.86 2.07
C ASP A 594 31.21 19.97 3.06
N THR A 595 30.53 18.83 3.34
CA THR A 595 29.35 18.76 4.17
C THR A 595 29.24 17.43 4.88
N VAL A 596 28.86 17.47 6.15
CA VAL A 596 28.52 16.30 6.96
C VAL A 596 27.05 16.36 7.35
N LEU A 597 26.31 15.30 7.02
CA LEU A 597 24.88 15.18 7.35
C LEU A 597 24.64 14.10 8.42
N LEU A 598 24.06 14.50 9.54
CA LEU A 598 23.74 13.58 10.64
C LEU A 598 22.36 12.96 10.45
N ALA A 599 22.30 11.65 10.33
CA ALA A 599 21.09 10.82 10.21
C ALA A 599 21.01 9.74 11.30
N LEU A 600 21.28 10.12 12.54
CA LEU A 600 21.44 9.21 13.69
C LEU A 600 20.13 8.84 14.38
N GLY A 601 18.98 9.08 13.73
CA GLY A 601 17.66 8.80 14.26
C GLY A 601 17.05 9.95 15.05
N PHE A 602 16.00 9.65 15.81
CA PHE A 602 15.22 10.62 16.59
C PHE A 602 15.07 10.18 18.03
N ALA A 603 15.06 11.15 18.95
CA ALA A 603 14.75 10.97 20.35
C ALA A 603 13.34 11.46 20.66
N PRO A 604 12.59 10.80 21.57
CA PRO A 604 11.25 11.24 21.98
C PRO A 604 11.31 12.56 22.75
N THR A 605 10.17 13.28 22.76
CA THR A 605 10.04 14.56 23.49
C THR A 605 9.09 14.51 24.69
N ALA A 606 8.70 13.30 25.13
CA ALA A 606 7.76 13.08 26.23
C ALA A 606 8.14 13.84 27.54
N GLN A 607 9.43 13.95 27.85
CA GLN A 607 9.89 14.67 29.04
C GLN A 607 9.45 16.13 29.08
N ALA A 608 9.32 16.79 27.94
CA ALA A 608 8.87 18.18 27.88
C ALA A 608 7.36 18.30 28.22
N ALA A 609 6.58 17.25 28.01
CA ALA A 609 5.16 17.21 28.32
C ALA A 609 4.87 17.30 29.82
N ALA A 610 5.77 16.78 30.67
CA ALA A 610 5.59 16.78 32.14
C ALA A 610 5.42 18.19 32.74
N ALA A 611 6.02 19.20 32.12
CA ALA A 611 5.86 20.57 32.59
C ALA A 611 4.41 21.11 32.46
N PHE A 612 3.57 20.46 31.64
CA PHE A 612 2.19 20.87 31.39
C PHE A 612 1.16 20.14 32.25
N GLU A 613 1.57 19.09 33.02
CA GLU A 613 0.66 18.31 33.88
C GLU A 613 0.04 19.16 34.99
N ALA A 614 0.70 20.25 35.39
CA ALA A 614 0.15 21.21 36.36
C ALA A 614 -0.96 22.09 35.74
N VAL A 615 -1.09 22.15 34.43
CA VAL A 615 -2.09 22.96 33.72
C VAL A 615 -3.34 22.13 33.43
N ALA A 616 -3.17 20.96 32.86
CA ALA A 616 -4.26 20.03 32.49
C ALA A 616 -3.70 18.61 32.32
N PRO A 617 -4.54 17.56 32.35
CA PRO A 617 -4.11 16.21 31.97
C PRO A 617 -3.46 16.18 30.59
N VAL A 618 -2.34 15.46 30.46
CA VAL A 618 -1.56 15.36 29.21
C VAL A 618 -1.55 13.94 28.70
N THR A 619 -1.83 13.76 27.39
CA THR A 619 -1.60 12.50 26.68
C THR A 619 -0.53 12.70 25.62
N VAL A 620 0.56 11.92 25.69
CA VAL A 620 1.67 11.98 24.73
C VAL A 620 1.39 11.06 23.55
N LEU A 621 1.61 11.54 22.31
CA LEU A 621 1.25 10.86 21.07
C LEU A 621 2.43 10.74 20.10
N GLY A 622 2.41 9.68 19.31
CA GLY A 622 3.31 9.48 18.17
C GLY A 622 4.78 9.50 18.55
N ASP A 623 5.60 10.15 17.72
CA ASP A 623 7.05 10.20 17.92
C ASP A 623 7.49 10.98 19.17
N ALA A 624 6.59 11.78 19.76
CA ALA A 624 6.85 12.38 21.04
C ALA A 624 6.92 11.35 22.17
N GLN A 625 6.16 10.26 22.05
CA GLN A 625 6.22 9.10 22.96
C GLN A 625 7.35 8.15 22.56
N GLN A 626 7.39 7.76 21.29
CA GLN A 626 8.38 6.86 20.70
C GLN A 626 8.46 7.08 19.19
N PRO A 627 9.62 7.46 18.65
CA PRO A 627 9.81 7.59 17.19
C PRO A 627 9.53 6.27 16.47
N ARG A 628 8.55 6.30 15.57
CA ARG A 628 8.06 5.14 14.79
C ARG A 628 7.56 5.60 13.43
N LYS A 629 6.76 4.75 12.76
CA LYS A 629 6.16 5.06 11.45
C LYS A 629 4.84 5.83 11.61
N ILE A 630 4.41 6.50 10.53
CA ILE A 630 3.13 7.25 10.47
C ILE A 630 1.94 6.39 10.91
N LEU A 631 1.94 5.10 10.59
CA LEU A 631 0.92 4.13 11.02
C LEU A 631 0.65 4.20 12.53
N PHE A 632 1.72 4.21 13.32
CA PHE A 632 1.62 4.26 14.79
C PHE A 632 1.21 5.65 15.28
N ALA A 633 1.75 6.71 14.67
CA ALA A 633 1.42 8.08 15.05
C ALA A 633 -0.10 8.37 14.85
N VAL A 634 -0.69 7.89 13.77
CA VAL A 634 -2.13 8.03 13.49
C VAL A 634 -2.95 7.09 14.38
N GLY A 635 -2.46 5.87 14.64
CA GLY A 635 -3.10 4.91 15.54
C GLY A 635 -3.16 5.43 16.98
N ASP A 636 -2.05 5.99 17.50
CA ASP A 636 -1.99 6.60 18.83
C ASP A 636 -2.99 7.77 18.94
N ALA A 637 -3.09 8.60 17.92
CA ALA A 637 -4.05 9.71 17.88
C ALA A 637 -5.51 9.23 17.94
N HIS A 638 -5.83 8.19 17.17
CA HIS A 638 -7.17 7.59 17.15
C HIS A 638 -7.55 7.02 18.53
N GLU A 639 -6.67 6.21 19.11
CA GLU A 639 -6.91 5.56 20.40
C GLU A 639 -7.00 6.57 21.55
N ALA A 640 -6.17 7.62 21.54
CA ALA A 640 -6.21 8.66 22.55
C ALA A 640 -7.53 9.43 22.54
N VAL A 641 -8.01 9.81 21.34
CA VAL A 641 -9.28 10.53 21.22
C VAL A 641 -10.46 9.62 21.57
N ARG A 642 -10.42 8.34 21.16
CA ARG A 642 -11.45 7.37 21.53
C ARG A 642 -11.62 7.30 23.05
N LYS A 643 -10.51 7.15 23.81
CA LYS A 643 -10.50 7.15 25.27
C LYS A 643 -10.95 8.46 25.91
N LEU A 644 -10.72 9.59 25.25
CA LEU A 644 -11.17 10.91 25.74
C LEU A 644 -12.66 11.16 25.54
N SER A 645 -13.26 10.47 24.57
CA SER A 645 -14.67 10.62 24.18
C SER A 645 -15.57 9.65 24.93
N ASP A 646 -15.05 8.49 25.40
CA ASP A 646 -15.73 7.58 26.32
C ASP A 646 -15.95 8.26 27.68
#